data_1e07944e1b15e4e25035416b22d50701
#
_entry.id   1e07944e1b15e4e25035416b22d50701
#
_cell.length_a   1.000
_cell.length_b   1.000
_cell.length_c   1.000
_cell.angle_alpha   90.00
_cell.angle_beta   90.00
_cell.angle_gamma   90.00
#
_symmetry.space_group_name_H-M   'P 1'
#
loop_
_entity.id
_entity.type
_entity.pdbx_description
1 polymer ?
#
loop_
_entity_poly.entity_id
_entity_poly.type
_entity_poly.pdbx_seq_one_letter_code
_entity_poly.pdbx_strand_id
1 'polypeptide(L)'
;MKALRLYIIFIVLFVSHLLASAQSSFRLINTSQGLPDDEVKALFWTSDGRLGVRTSSSLSFFDGCTFHSVSPMGDEAYAADYVSALSTAYVDARQRVWIKELGKFLVFDLTKDAYVRDVKGLLASMGIRERVRDFFIDSAKNLWFVTASGKMLMVKASELGEAETPCRQIKIRTKGLRDVCNFNGNHWFLYSDGWVKGVNASMTKTISAEQVWQGEVPARDFMQFAQNKHQLWLMWNRGVASYQPSASDNQQPSLSANHQSSVSVTHHWQHRYENEAAALVALSIAEDGTAYASIRQAGLLTIAPNGKTSLLSEIHTLDGETLIDDIQGIACSRGNLLLGLWSKGLCLYHPNMQQFAYFPFVAMGLKMNGYRINDLPNGLPLLSSDKGLFALDALNHQASPISMGGSDIIRSMMDSKGRIWAGSFRQGLFLRENGTIHHFMQGGIPARDFNYDIVRGFLEDSQHRIWVNYHGGIGCFDEQNRRIVPLKNKALEKYKVVNDFKEDSRHRIWVAATQGLFVYSPTTRRALFPKDLVDDEATQMKLNGPCKALLIDCQGWVWVGTLNGLFVINPKDKSSRFFGKAEGMPNEMINGMIEDRYGNVWVTTPNGLCRFQRLQDGELKLMVFDSQNKLGKSNFGWMTMGHLAGGNLFFGTQDGYYIVNPADVREMKYTGHPIFTSLWVNNQEVSPGKEVDGRTILTSTLSATGQLILKHHENFITILFSGLNFDMPSHTYYKYRLKGLSDRWVEINPQDGVGRANFTNLAPGSYELEVYSAGFDKVWSKQPATLLIEVQPPLWATWWAKLIYFLLFVAILVWGFRWKMEQNRRRMEDEKYKELEEMKYRFFTNISHEFRTLLTLIITPIGSILKRTEDGETRAQLNDVSRNAGDLLQLVNQLLDFRKMEMNGERLNLQSGSLNEFVQYTTMKFMPLAEQKNICLDFYDKTEGLFMYFDKDKLGKILTNLLSNALKFTKAGGKVSVCLEKCILDSRKYAHIVVEDTGCGISKEDQAHVFERFYRT
;
A
#
# COMPACT_ATOMS: atom_id res chain seq x y z
N MET A 1 0.79 34.14 -49.11
CA MET A 1 -0.40 33.96 -48.21
C MET A 1 -0.86 32.51 -48.07
N LYS A 2 -0.97 31.68 -49.13
CA LYS A 2 -1.35 30.26 -48.96
C LYS A 2 -0.32 29.42 -48.19
N ALA A 3 0.97 29.59 -48.43
CA ALA A 3 2.04 28.89 -47.72
C ALA A 3 2.12 29.32 -46.24
N LEU A 4 1.90 30.59 -45.93
CA LEU A 4 1.86 31.10 -44.55
C LEU A 4 0.62 30.57 -43.80
N ARG A 5 -0.54 30.41 -44.44
CA ARG A 5 -1.73 29.76 -43.87
C ARG A 5 -1.51 28.26 -43.66
N LEU A 6 -0.86 27.55 -44.55
CA LEU A 6 -0.49 26.15 -44.34
C LEU A 6 0.49 25.99 -43.20
N TYR A 7 1.47 26.91 -43.08
CA TYR A 7 2.46 26.91 -42.02
C TYR A 7 1.80 27.21 -40.64
N ILE A 8 0.86 28.17 -40.59
CA ILE A 8 0.08 28.47 -39.39
C ILE A 8 -0.86 27.30 -39.03
N ILE A 9 -1.50 26.67 -40.01
CA ILE A 9 -2.32 25.47 -39.78
C ILE A 9 -1.45 24.30 -39.32
N PHE A 10 -0.25 24.13 -39.86
CA PHE A 10 0.72 23.12 -39.42
C PHE A 10 1.24 23.41 -38.01
N ILE A 11 1.53 24.68 -37.66
CA ILE A 11 1.90 25.11 -36.31
C ILE A 11 0.71 24.96 -35.35
N VAL A 12 -0.51 25.31 -35.73
CA VAL A 12 -1.71 25.14 -34.88
C VAL A 12 -2.06 23.65 -34.71
N LEU A 13 -1.91 22.83 -35.73
CA LEU A 13 -2.06 21.36 -35.62
C LEU A 13 -0.91 20.75 -34.82
N PHE A 14 0.32 21.25 -34.98
CA PHE A 14 1.48 20.80 -34.20
C PHE A 14 1.38 21.27 -32.76
N VAL A 15 0.95 22.50 -32.51
CA VAL A 15 0.69 23.02 -31.16
C VAL A 15 -0.55 22.38 -30.51
N SER A 16 -1.57 22.01 -31.29
CA SER A 16 -2.71 21.23 -30.73
C SER A 16 -2.33 19.77 -30.45
N HIS A 17 -1.36 19.20 -31.15
CA HIS A 17 -0.79 17.88 -30.80
C HIS A 17 0.16 17.96 -29.59
N LEU A 18 0.83 19.10 -29.40
CA LEU A 18 1.71 19.36 -28.24
C LEU A 18 0.96 19.78 -26.97
N LEU A 19 -0.31 20.22 -27.09
CA LEU A 19 -1.12 20.65 -25.93
C LEU A 19 -1.99 19.54 -25.30
N ALA A 20 -1.83 18.31 -25.71
CA ALA A 20 -2.67 17.27 -25.16
C ALA A 20 -1.95 15.92 -25.08
N SER A 21 -1.14 15.73 -24.14
CA SER A 21 -1.19 14.46 -23.41
C SER A 21 -0.40 14.63 -22.13
N ALA A 22 -1.08 15.02 -21.06
CA ALA A 22 -0.76 14.41 -19.79
C ALA A 22 -0.84 12.90 -20.08
N GLN A 23 0.31 12.25 -20.25
CA GLN A 23 0.38 10.81 -20.53
C GLN A 23 -0.31 10.09 -19.39
N SER A 24 -1.40 9.39 -19.71
CA SER A 24 -2.16 8.61 -18.72
C SER A 24 -1.23 7.54 -18.17
N SER A 25 -0.89 7.63 -16.89
CA SER A 25 -0.05 6.64 -16.23
C SER A 25 -0.90 5.60 -15.53
N PHE A 26 -0.58 4.33 -15.74
CA PHE A 26 -1.31 3.17 -15.22
C PHE A 26 -0.50 2.45 -14.15
N ARG A 27 -1.16 1.95 -13.12
CA ARG A 27 -0.56 1.00 -12.19
C ARG A 27 -0.64 -0.41 -12.81
N LEU A 28 0.50 -1.02 -13.05
CA LEU A 28 0.59 -2.40 -13.51
C LEU A 28 0.40 -3.36 -12.33
N ILE A 29 -0.42 -4.39 -12.53
CA ILE A 29 -0.67 -5.49 -11.57
C ILE A 29 -0.51 -6.80 -12.35
N ASN A 30 0.50 -7.56 -12.02
CA ASN A 30 0.86 -8.79 -12.71
C ASN A 30 1.14 -9.93 -11.72
N THR A 31 1.74 -11.02 -12.18
CA THR A 31 2.06 -12.18 -11.34
C THR A 31 2.96 -11.83 -10.15
N SER A 32 3.80 -10.81 -10.24
CA SER A 32 4.64 -10.36 -9.11
C SER A 32 3.83 -9.70 -7.98
N GLN A 33 2.61 -9.22 -8.28
CA GLN A 33 1.66 -8.66 -7.31
C GLN A 33 0.50 -9.62 -6.97
N GLY A 34 0.64 -10.91 -7.31
CA GLY A 34 -0.30 -11.96 -6.90
C GLY A 34 -1.39 -12.30 -7.91
N LEU A 35 -1.37 -11.74 -9.12
CA LEU A 35 -2.22 -12.22 -10.21
C LEU A 35 -1.75 -13.64 -10.61
N PRO A 36 -2.62 -14.64 -10.76
CA PRO A 36 -2.20 -16.02 -11.04
C PRO A 36 -1.55 -16.21 -12.40
N ASP A 37 -1.90 -15.36 -13.37
CA ASP A 37 -1.47 -15.46 -14.75
C ASP A 37 -1.60 -14.10 -15.43
N ASP A 38 -0.61 -13.69 -16.19
CA ASP A 38 -0.58 -12.40 -16.88
C ASP A 38 -1.46 -12.35 -18.15
N GLU A 39 -1.96 -13.49 -18.62
CA GLU A 39 -2.92 -13.55 -19.74
C GLU A 39 -4.35 -13.30 -19.24
N VAL A 40 -4.84 -12.06 -19.32
CA VAL A 40 -6.20 -11.68 -18.91
C VAL A 40 -7.16 -11.76 -20.08
N LYS A 41 -8.23 -12.57 -19.96
CA LYS A 41 -9.22 -12.81 -21.01
C LYS A 41 -10.50 -11.99 -20.85
N ALA A 42 -10.95 -11.74 -19.62
CA ALA A 42 -12.13 -10.94 -19.37
C ALA A 42 -12.10 -10.28 -17.99
N LEU A 43 -12.74 -9.12 -17.87
CA LEU A 43 -12.94 -8.37 -16.64
C LEU A 43 -14.44 -8.12 -16.42
N PHE A 44 -14.87 -8.21 -15.17
CA PHE A 44 -16.25 -7.90 -14.78
C PHE A 44 -16.32 -7.50 -13.30
N TRP A 45 -17.38 -6.81 -12.91
CA TRP A 45 -17.62 -6.46 -11.51
C TRP A 45 -18.59 -7.44 -10.86
N THR A 46 -18.25 -7.89 -9.66
CA THR A 46 -19.16 -8.65 -8.81
C THR A 46 -20.09 -7.70 -8.06
N SER A 47 -21.20 -8.20 -7.55
CA SER A 47 -22.17 -7.40 -6.81
C SER A 47 -21.68 -6.91 -5.46
N ASP A 48 -20.72 -7.60 -4.85
CA ASP A 48 -20.05 -7.17 -3.61
C ASP A 48 -18.94 -6.14 -3.86
N GLY A 49 -18.68 -5.78 -5.12
CA GLY A 49 -17.74 -4.73 -5.51
C GLY A 49 -16.32 -5.18 -5.77
N ARG A 50 -16.04 -6.49 -5.77
CA ARG A 50 -14.76 -7.04 -6.23
C ARG A 50 -14.66 -7.04 -7.75
N LEU A 51 -13.45 -6.93 -8.27
CA LEU A 51 -13.16 -7.14 -9.67
C LEU A 51 -12.98 -8.64 -9.96
N GLY A 52 -13.82 -9.20 -10.83
CA GLY A 52 -13.59 -10.52 -11.38
C GLY A 52 -12.63 -10.45 -12.55
N VAL A 53 -11.61 -11.28 -12.52
CA VAL A 53 -10.55 -11.41 -13.53
C VAL A 53 -10.53 -12.84 -14.04
N ARG A 54 -10.88 -13.06 -15.30
CA ARG A 54 -10.70 -14.34 -15.95
C ARG A 54 -9.35 -14.35 -16.65
N THR A 55 -8.42 -15.19 -16.17
CA THR A 55 -7.14 -15.46 -16.82
C THR A 55 -7.20 -16.75 -17.65
N SER A 56 -6.12 -17.14 -18.31
CA SER A 56 -6.08 -18.41 -19.05
C SER A 56 -6.21 -19.63 -18.12
N SER A 57 -5.69 -19.53 -16.89
CA SER A 57 -5.61 -20.65 -15.94
C SER A 57 -6.72 -20.63 -14.87
N SER A 58 -7.26 -19.47 -14.49
CA SER A 58 -8.14 -19.33 -13.34
C SER A 58 -9.19 -18.24 -13.47
N LEU A 59 -10.16 -18.28 -12.57
CA LEU A 59 -11.06 -17.17 -12.25
C LEU A 59 -10.60 -16.56 -10.91
N SER A 60 -10.31 -15.28 -10.92
CA SER A 60 -9.76 -14.57 -9.76
C SER A 60 -10.65 -13.40 -9.37
N PHE A 61 -10.72 -13.10 -8.07
CA PHE A 61 -11.47 -11.97 -7.53
C PHE A 61 -10.50 -11.05 -6.79
N PHE A 62 -10.37 -9.84 -7.28
CA PHE A 62 -9.49 -8.81 -6.73
C PHE A 62 -10.29 -7.84 -5.88
N ASP A 63 -9.88 -7.64 -4.65
CA ASP A 63 -10.54 -6.75 -3.67
C ASP A 63 -9.86 -5.38 -3.52
N GLY A 64 -8.89 -5.07 -4.41
CA GLY A 64 -8.03 -3.90 -4.34
C GLY A 64 -6.68 -4.18 -3.68
N CYS A 65 -6.56 -5.24 -2.87
CA CYS A 65 -5.37 -5.61 -2.12
C CYS A 65 -4.85 -6.99 -2.51
N THR A 66 -5.74 -7.98 -2.56
CA THR A 66 -5.39 -9.40 -2.75
C THR A 66 -6.25 -10.06 -3.82
N PHE A 67 -5.70 -11.12 -4.42
CA PHE A 67 -6.41 -11.98 -5.34
C PHE A 67 -6.84 -13.28 -4.63
N HIS A 68 -8.12 -13.59 -4.75
CA HIS A 68 -8.64 -14.92 -4.45
C HIS A 68 -8.92 -15.65 -5.75
N SER A 69 -8.28 -16.80 -5.98
CA SER A 69 -8.26 -17.46 -7.29
C SER A 69 -8.74 -18.91 -7.21
N VAL A 70 -9.60 -19.27 -8.14
CA VAL A 70 -10.16 -20.62 -8.26
C VAL A 70 -9.98 -21.14 -9.67
N SER A 71 -9.31 -22.28 -9.83
CA SER A 71 -9.10 -22.93 -11.12
C SER A 71 -10.18 -23.99 -11.38
N PRO A 72 -10.69 -24.12 -12.61
CA PRO A 72 -11.66 -25.16 -12.98
C PRO A 72 -10.96 -26.53 -12.99
N MET A 73 -11.67 -27.60 -12.57
CA MET A 73 -11.15 -28.96 -12.53
C MET A 73 -11.34 -29.73 -13.86
N GLY A 74 -12.07 -29.15 -14.83
CA GLY A 74 -12.21 -29.69 -16.19
C GLY A 74 -13.59 -30.27 -16.55
N ASP A 75 -14.34 -30.76 -15.59
CA ASP A 75 -15.65 -31.42 -15.76
C ASP A 75 -16.85 -30.49 -15.54
N GLU A 76 -16.60 -29.22 -15.21
CA GLU A 76 -17.69 -28.24 -14.98
C GLU A 76 -18.16 -27.54 -16.25
N ALA A 77 -17.55 -27.83 -17.40
CA ALA A 77 -17.85 -27.15 -18.64
C ALA A 77 -19.10 -27.71 -19.34
N TYR A 78 -20.01 -26.81 -19.73
CA TYR A 78 -21.14 -27.13 -20.58
C TYR A 78 -20.79 -26.86 -22.05
N ALA A 79 -20.87 -27.88 -22.92
CA ALA A 79 -20.58 -27.72 -24.34
C ALA A 79 -21.65 -26.89 -25.07
N ALA A 80 -21.25 -25.87 -25.80
CA ALA A 80 -22.11 -24.94 -26.56
C ALA A 80 -21.56 -24.75 -27.99
N ASP A 81 -22.40 -24.29 -28.90
CA ASP A 81 -22.08 -24.26 -30.34
C ASP A 81 -21.61 -22.87 -30.83
N TYR A 82 -21.33 -21.94 -29.93
CA TYR A 82 -20.81 -20.63 -30.34
C TYR A 82 -19.29 -20.62 -30.57
N VAL A 83 -18.84 -19.71 -31.42
CA VAL A 83 -17.46 -19.69 -31.94
C VAL A 83 -16.69 -18.40 -31.64
N SER A 84 -17.11 -17.62 -30.64
CA SER A 84 -16.31 -16.45 -30.23
C SER A 84 -15.04 -16.91 -29.55
N ALA A 85 -13.89 -16.42 -30.01
CA ALA A 85 -12.59 -16.70 -29.40
C ALA A 85 -12.37 -15.92 -28.08
N LEU A 86 -13.20 -14.91 -27.81
CA LEU A 86 -13.07 -14.04 -26.66
C LEU A 86 -13.92 -14.56 -25.52
N SER A 87 -13.34 -14.59 -24.34
CA SER A 87 -14.05 -14.88 -23.09
C SER A 87 -14.95 -13.70 -22.72
N THR A 88 -16.17 -14.00 -22.27
CA THR A 88 -17.09 -13.01 -21.72
C THR A 88 -17.65 -13.53 -20.41
N ALA A 89 -17.77 -12.69 -19.42
CA ALA A 89 -18.30 -13.06 -18.11
C ALA A 89 -19.49 -12.18 -17.73
N TYR A 90 -20.55 -12.80 -17.21
CA TYR A 90 -21.76 -12.16 -16.78
C TYR A 90 -22.09 -12.57 -15.33
N VAL A 91 -22.63 -11.66 -14.53
CA VAL A 91 -23.09 -11.97 -13.16
C VAL A 91 -24.63 -11.95 -13.13
N ASP A 92 -25.26 -13.07 -12.75
CA ASP A 92 -26.72 -13.16 -12.60
C ASP A 92 -27.23 -12.61 -11.24
N ALA A 93 -28.55 -12.61 -11.07
CA ALA A 93 -29.19 -12.12 -9.84
C ALA A 93 -28.93 -13.01 -8.60
N ARG A 94 -28.52 -14.27 -8.81
CA ARG A 94 -28.18 -15.24 -7.75
C ARG A 94 -26.68 -15.28 -7.45
N GLN A 95 -25.94 -14.24 -7.82
CA GLN A 95 -24.50 -14.17 -7.58
C GLN A 95 -23.72 -15.30 -8.27
N ARG A 96 -24.14 -15.74 -9.46
CA ARG A 96 -23.39 -16.71 -10.26
C ARG A 96 -22.73 -15.99 -11.43
N VAL A 97 -21.46 -16.30 -11.66
CA VAL A 97 -20.67 -15.84 -12.80
C VAL A 97 -20.80 -16.85 -13.93
N TRP A 98 -21.38 -16.44 -15.04
CA TRP A 98 -21.50 -17.22 -16.27
C TRP A 98 -20.39 -16.82 -17.21
N ILE A 99 -19.49 -17.75 -17.50
CA ILE A 99 -18.28 -17.51 -18.30
C ILE A 99 -18.45 -18.19 -19.64
N LYS A 100 -18.48 -17.39 -20.71
CA LYS A 100 -18.56 -17.84 -22.09
C LYS A 100 -17.16 -17.99 -22.66
N GLU A 101 -16.82 -19.19 -23.16
CA GLU A 101 -15.54 -19.50 -23.81
C GLU A 101 -15.81 -20.21 -25.14
N LEU A 102 -14.79 -20.34 -25.97
CA LEU A 102 -14.93 -21.02 -27.28
C LEU A 102 -15.53 -22.44 -27.12
N GLY A 103 -16.69 -22.66 -27.68
CA GLY A 103 -17.38 -23.96 -27.70
C GLY A 103 -17.90 -24.44 -26.35
N LYS A 104 -17.82 -23.65 -25.27
CA LYS A 104 -18.29 -24.04 -23.94
C LYS A 104 -18.64 -22.84 -23.07
N PHE A 105 -19.30 -23.09 -21.98
CA PHE A 105 -19.41 -22.13 -20.86
C PHE A 105 -19.29 -22.79 -19.49
N LEU A 106 -18.92 -22.00 -18.52
CA LEU A 106 -18.74 -22.37 -17.13
C LEU A 106 -19.67 -21.52 -16.28
N VAL A 107 -20.11 -22.05 -15.14
CA VAL A 107 -20.88 -21.30 -14.15
C VAL A 107 -20.17 -21.41 -12.80
N PHE A 108 -19.83 -20.27 -12.21
CA PHE A 108 -19.22 -20.17 -10.90
C PHE A 108 -20.19 -19.55 -9.90
N ASP A 109 -20.37 -20.17 -8.76
CA ASP A 109 -21.25 -19.68 -7.69
C ASP A 109 -20.42 -18.87 -6.68
N LEU A 110 -20.57 -17.53 -6.70
CA LEU A 110 -19.85 -16.61 -5.81
C LEU A 110 -20.20 -16.83 -4.33
N THR A 111 -21.36 -17.37 -4.03
CA THR A 111 -21.77 -17.62 -2.65
C THR A 111 -21.14 -18.90 -2.10
N LYS A 112 -20.91 -19.87 -2.97
CA LYS A 112 -20.30 -21.17 -2.62
C LYS A 112 -18.79 -21.22 -2.89
N ASP A 113 -18.26 -20.18 -3.53
CA ASP A 113 -16.85 -20.10 -3.96
C ASP A 113 -16.40 -21.32 -4.79
N ALA A 114 -17.27 -21.79 -5.67
CA ALA A 114 -17.02 -23.01 -6.42
C ALA A 114 -17.70 -22.99 -7.79
N TYR A 115 -17.10 -23.72 -8.75
CA TYR A 115 -17.77 -24.00 -10.03
C TYR A 115 -18.93 -24.95 -9.85
N VAL A 116 -20.00 -24.70 -10.62
CA VAL A 116 -21.19 -25.57 -10.69
C VAL A 116 -20.85 -26.78 -11.55
N ARG A 117 -20.73 -27.97 -10.96
CA ARG A 117 -20.40 -29.21 -11.66
C ARG A 117 -21.51 -29.70 -12.58
N ASP A 118 -22.77 -29.64 -12.11
CA ASP A 118 -23.94 -30.03 -12.89
C ASP A 118 -24.67 -28.80 -13.47
N VAL A 119 -24.06 -28.20 -14.50
CA VAL A 119 -24.66 -27.08 -15.23
C VAL A 119 -25.93 -27.54 -15.96
N LYS A 120 -26.02 -28.81 -16.39
CA LYS A 120 -27.20 -29.36 -17.04
C LYS A 120 -28.39 -29.45 -16.06
N GLY A 121 -28.15 -29.91 -14.85
CA GLY A 121 -29.14 -29.90 -13.76
C GLY A 121 -29.57 -28.47 -13.38
N LEU A 122 -28.64 -27.53 -13.35
CA LEU A 122 -28.94 -26.12 -13.14
C LEU A 122 -29.89 -25.57 -14.23
N LEU A 123 -29.63 -25.84 -15.51
CA LEU A 123 -30.50 -25.43 -16.62
C LEU A 123 -31.86 -26.10 -16.52
N ALA A 124 -31.91 -27.38 -16.16
CA ALA A 124 -33.19 -28.13 -15.97
C ALA A 124 -34.01 -27.53 -14.82
N SER A 125 -33.38 -27.09 -13.72
CA SER A 125 -34.08 -26.40 -12.63
C SER A 125 -34.71 -25.06 -13.03
N MET A 126 -34.20 -24.45 -14.11
CA MET A 126 -34.76 -23.25 -14.74
C MET A 126 -35.80 -23.56 -15.83
N GLY A 127 -36.21 -24.80 -15.96
CA GLY A 127 -37.14 -25.22 -17.01
C GLY A 127 -36.53 -25.40 -18.39
N ILE A 128 -35.21 -25.36 -18.51
CA ILE A 128 -34.48 -25.47 -19.80
C ILE A 128 -34.02 -26.92 -19.98
N ARG A 129 -34.74 -27.69 -20.79
CA ARG A 129 -34.43 -29.11 -21.07
C ARG A 129 -33.77 -29.34 -22.43
N GLU A 130 -33.89 -28.37 -23.34
CA GLU A 130 -33.23 -28.42 -24.63
C GLU A 130 -31.74 -28.05 -24.51
N ARG A 131 -30.90 -28.57 -25.41
CA ARG A 131 -29.49 -28.19 -25.49
C ARG A 131 -29.38 -26.68 -25.76
N VAL A 132 -28.66 -25.97 -24.93
CA VAL A 132 -28.35 -24.54 -25.06
C VAL A 132 -27.22 -24.39 -26.09
N ARG A 133 -27.47 -23.55 -27.10
CA ARG A 133 -26.49 -23.17 -28.09
C ARG A 133 -25.70 -21.92 -27.67
N ASP A 134 -26.40 -20.91 -27.13
CA ASP A 134 -25.82 -19.64 -26.67
C ASP A 134 -26.65 -19.04 -25.54
N PHE A 135 -26.06 -18.12 -24.79
CA PHE A 135 -26.77 -17.41 -23.72
C PHE A 135 -26.29 -15.96 -23.56
N PHE A 136 -27.15 -15.12 -22.97
CA PHE A 136 -26.87 -13.72 -22.62
C PHE A 136 -27.48 -13.42 -21.26
N ILE A 137 -26.92 -12.44 -20.54
CA ILE A 137 -27.50 -11.89 -19.31
C ILE A 137 -27.61 -10.40 -19.50
N ASP A 138 -28.81 -9.86 -19.47
CA ASP A 138 -29.03 -8.43 -19.65
C ASP A 138 -28.69 -7.63 -18.37
N SER A 139 -28.72 -6.31 -18.47
CA SER A 139 -28.40 -5.41 -17.36
C SER A 139 -29.40 -5.48 -16.18
N ALA A 140 -30.64 -5.95 -16.46
CA ALA A 140 -31.65 -6.25 -15.44
C ALA A 140 -31.45 -7.64 -14.82
N LYS A 141 -30.36 -8.36 -15.19
CA LYS A 141 -29.99 -9.71 -14.73
C LYS A 141 -30.93 -10.80 -15.20
N ASN A 142 -31.76 -10.58 -16.23
CA ASN A 142 -32.54 -11.64 -16.85
C ASN A 142 -31.61 -12.53 -17.69
N LEU A 143 -31.84 -13.84 -17.64
CA LEU A 143 -31.09 -14.81 -18.45
C LEU A 143 -31.82 -15.12 -19.74
N TRP A 144 -31.10 -15.10 -20.84
CA TRP A 144 -31.58 -15.34 -22.19
C TRP A 144 -30.81 -16.50 -22.79
N PHE A 145 -31.50 -17.54 -23.23
CA PHE A 145 -30.90 -18.74 -23.81
C PHE A 145 -31.41 -18.97 -25.23
N VAL A 146 -30.47 -19.25 -26.10
CA VAL A 146 -30.76 -19.72 -27.47
C VAL A 146 -30.54 -21.23 -27.50
N THR A 147 -31.61 -21.98 -27.85
CA THR A 147 -31.54 -23.45 -27.93
C THR A 147 -30.98 -23.90 -29.27
N ALA A 148 -30.57 -25.17 -29.37
CA ALA A 148 -30.13 -25.80 -30.61
C ALA A 148 -31.25 -25.81 -31.69
N SER A 149 -32.52 -25.86 -31.29
CA SER A 149 -33.67 -25.73 -32.19
C SER A 149 -33.95 -24.28 -32.66
N GLY A 150 -33.16 -23.31 -32.20
CA GLY A 150 -33.32 -21.90 -32.59
C GLY A 150 -34.38 -21.14 -31.78
N LYS A 151 -34.93 -21.70 -30.71
CA LYS A 151 -35.86 -20.98 -29.82
C LYS A 151 -35.11 -20.02 -28.89
N MET A 152 -35.71 -18.89 -28.56
CA MET A 152 -35.28 -17.98 -27.54
C MET A 152 -36.05 -18.22 -26.24
N LEU A 153 -35.34 -18.50 -25.16
CA LEU A 153 -35.88 -18.72 -23.83
C LEU A 153 -35.41 -17.62 -22.88
N MET A 154 -36.28 -17.11 -22.04
CA MET A 154 -35.96 -16.08 -21.04
C MET A 154 -36.39 -16.54 -19.65
N VAL A 155 -35.49 -16.32 -18.70
CA VAL A 155 -35.73 -16.47 -17.25
C VAL A 155 -35.58 -15.12 -16.60
N LYS A 156 -36.61 -14.61 -15.95
CA LYS A 156 -36.52 -13.32 -15.25
C LYS A 156 -35.66 -13.41 -13.98
N ALA A 157 -34.90 -12.35 -13.72
CA ALA A 157 -34.06 -12.22 -12.53
C ALA A 157 -34.86 -12.42 -11.22
N SER A 158 -36.07 -11.90 -11.14
CA SER A 158 -36.95 -12.00 -9.96
C SER A 158 -37.48 -13.41 -9.69
N GLU A 159 -37.53 -14.25 -10.73
CA GLU A 159 -38.10 -15.61 -10.67
C GLU A 159 -37.01 -16.69 -10.45
N LEU A 160 -35.75 -16.30 -10.46
CA LEU A 160 -34.64 -17.23 -10.23
C LEU A 160 -34.65 -17.79 -8.80
N GLY A 161 -34.73 -19.12 -8.67
CA GLY A 161 -34.68 -19.86 -7.40
C GLY A 161 -36.01 -20.09 -6.73
N GLU A 162 -37.14 -19.86 -7.43
CA GLU A 162 -38.43 -20.42 -7.07
C GLU A 162 -38.45 -21.93 -7.38
N ALA A 163 -39.30 -22.69 -6.68
CA ALA A 163 -39.36 -24.15 -6.81
C ALA A 163 -39.67 -24.60 -8.26
N GLU A 164 -40.42 -23.79 -9.01
CA GLU A 164 -40.61 -23.90 -10.45
C GLU A 164 -40.27 -22.55 -11.10
N THR A 165 -39.04 -22.38 -11.58
CA THR A 165 -38.64 -21.18 -12.29
C THR A 165 -39.33 -21.16 -13.68
N PRO A 166 -40.25 -20.22 -13.98
CA PRO A 166 -40.96 -20.21 -15.24
C PRO A 166 -40.03 -19.72 -16.38
N CYS A 167 -39.66 -20.66 -17.26
CA CYS A 167 -38.95 -20.33 -18.48
C CYS A 167 -39.97 -19.91 -19.56
N ARG A 168 -39.78 -18.72 -20.14
CA ARG A 168 -40.67 -18.15 -21.14
C ARG A 168 -40.08 -18.24 -22.54
N GLN A 169 -40.79 -18.83 -23.48
CA GLN A 169 -40.38 -18.79 -24.89
C GLN A 169 -40.74 -17.44 -25.50
N ILE A 170 -39.75 -16.78 -26.11
CA ILE A 170 -39.92 -15.47 -26.74
C ILE A 170 -39.81 -15.61 -28.24
N LYS A 171 -40.79 -15.05 -28.95
CA LYS A 171 -40.82 -15.08 -30.42
C LYS A 171 -39.95 -13.93 -31.00
N ILE A 172 -38.66 -14.19 -31.15
CA ILE A 172 -37.70 -13.27 -31.74
C ILE A 172 -36.75 -14.03 -32.66
N ARG A 173 -36.15 -13.33 -33.62
CA ARG A 173 -35.11 -13.89 -34.48
C ARG A 173 -33.89 -14.24 -33.65
N THR A 174 -33.40 -15.46 -33.76
CA THR A 174 -32.19 -15.92 -33.05
C THR A 174 -30.97 -16.06 -33.96
N LYS A 175 -31.22 -16.16 -35.30
CA LYS A 175 -30.15 -16.23 -36.31
C LYS A 175 -29.38 -14.89 -36.33
N GLY A 176 -28.07 -14.93 -36.11
CA GLY A 176 -27.23 -13.75 -36.10
C GLY A 176 -27.31 -12.92 -34.82
N LEU A 177 -28.02 -13.33 -33.79
CA LEU A 177 -28.06 -12.65 -32.49
C LEU A 177 -26.70 -12.70 -31.84
N ARG A 178 -26.22 -11.55 -31.36
CA ARG A 178 -24.89 -11.35 -30.80
C ARG A 178 -24.93 -10.90 -29.35
N ASP A 179 -25.88 -10.05 -28.98
CA ASP A 179 -26.01 -9.55 -27.61
C ASP A 179 -27.43 -9.13 -27.28
N VAL A 180 -27.77 -9.11 -25.99
CA VAL A 180 -29.07 -8.70 -25.46
C VAL A 180 -28.84 -7.76 -24.27
N CYS A 181 -29.58 -6.65 -24.27
CA CYS A 181 -29.48 -5.64 -23.21
C CYS A 181 -30.87 -5.22 -22.72
N ASN A 182 -30.98 -4.78 -21.49
CA ASN A 182 -32.15 -4.09 -20.96
C ASN A 182 -31.79 -2.62 -20.74
N PHE A 183 -32.43 -1.73 -21.47
CA PHE A 183 -32.22 -0.30 -21.35
C PHE A 183 -33.55 0.44 -21.17
N ASN A 184 -33.67 1.24 -20.11
CA ASN A 184 -34.91 1.93 -19.72
C ASN A 184 -36.12 1.00 -19.62
N GLY A 185 -35.92 -0.22 -19.09
CA GLY A 185 -36.99 -1.23 -18.96
C GLY A 185 -37.36 -1.96 -20.24
N ASN A 186 -36.81 -1.61 -21.40
CA ASN A 186 -37.02 -2.24 -22.67
C ASN A 186 -35.89 -3.20 -23.03
N HIS A 187 -36.20 -4.25 -23.84
CA HIS A 187 -35.22 -5.25 -24.26
C HIS A 187 -34.68 -4.92 -25.66
N TRP A 188 -33.36 -4.91 -25.79
CA TRP A 188 -32.63 -4.59 -27.01
C TRP A 188 -31.83 -5.78 -27.49
N PHE A 189 -31.85 -6.05 -28.80
CA PHE A 189 -31.23 -7.18 -29.45
C PHE A 189 -30.30 -6.70 -30.53
N LEU A 190 -29.06 -7.17 -30.54
CA LEU A 190 -28.00 -6.82 -31.47
C LEU A 190 -27.71 -7.99 -32.41
N TYR A 191 -27.76 -7.77 -33.71
CA TYR A 191 -27.58 -8.79 -34.74
C TYR A 191 -26.33 -8.57 -35.59
N SER A 192 -25.73 -9.67 -36.08
CA SER A 192 -24.49 -9.65 -36.87
C SER A 192 -24.60 -8.89 -38.19
N ASP A 193 -25.80 -8.71 -38.74
CA ASP A 193 -26.09 -7.96 -39.95
C ASP A 193 -26.40 -6.47 -39.72
N GLY A 194 -26.12 -5.98 -38.53
CA GLY A 194 -26.24 -4.56 -38.19
C GLY A 194 -27.63 -4.13 -37.70
N TRP A 195 -28.58 -5.04 -37.63
CA TRP A 195 -29.88 -4.72 -37.06
C TRP A 195 -29.82 -4.63 -35.54
N VAL A 196 -30.39 -3.56 -35.00
CA VAL A 196 -30.68 -3.34 -33.59
C VAL A 196 -32.18 -3.27 -33.41
N LYS A 197 -32.74 -4.14 -32.58
CA LYS A 197 -34.18 -4.21 -32.35
C LYS A 197 -34.50 -3.98 -30.88
N GLY A 198 -35.31 -2.95 -30.63
CA GLY A 198 -35.87 -2.65 -29.32
C GLY A 198 -37.30 -3.20 -29.19
N VAL A 199 -37.61 -3.85 -28.09
CA VAL A 199 -38.93 -4.41 -27.78
C VAL A 199 -39.33 -3.97 -26.37
N ASN A 200 -40.59 -3.64 -26.14
CA ASN A 200 -41.09 -3.18 -24.86
C ASN A 200 -40.93 -4.24 -23.74
N ALA A 201 -41.04 -3.83 -22.49
CA ALA A 201 -40.89 -4.71 -21.31
C ALA A 201 -41.81 -5.95 -21.32
N SER A 202 -43.00 -5.84 -21.87
CA SER A 202 -43.98 -6.96 -22.02
C SER A 202 -43.71 -7.86 -23.24
N MET A 203 -42.72 -7.54 -24.08
CA MET A 203 -42.38 -8.26 -25.32
C MET A 203 -43.50 -8.32 -26.38
N THR A 204 -44.45 -7.41 -26.31
CA THR A 204 -45.63 -7.39 -27.18
C THR A 204 -45.49 -6.45 -28.38
N LYS A 205 -44.66 -5.39 -28.25
CA LYS A 205 -44.51 -4.34 -29.30
C LYS A 205 -43.04 -4.07 -29.59
N THR A 206 -42.66 -4.04 -30.84
CA THR A 206 -41.38 -3.49 -31.28
C THR A 206 -41.42 -1.96 -31.17
N ILE A 207 -40.50 -1.38 -30.41
CA ILE A 207 -40.37 0.06 -30.20
C ILE A 207 -39.42 0.72 -31.20
N SER A 208 -38.38 -0.05 -31.63
CA SER A 208 -37.44 0.40 -32.67
C SER A 208 -36.88 -0.79 -33.42
N ALA A 209 -36.60 -0.62 -34.71
CA ALA A 209 -35.82 -1.55 -35.52
C ALA A 209 -35.03 -0.75 -36.55
N GLU A 210 -33.70 -0.75 -36.42
CA GLU A 210 -32.81 0.08 -37.23
C GLU A 210 -31.56 -0.71 -37.63
N GLN A 211 -31.09 -0.50 -38.84
CA GLN A 211 -29.81 -1.07 -39.27
C GLN A 211 -28.72 -0.03 -39.15
N VAL A 212 -27.81 -0.23 -38.17
CA VAL A 212 -26.74 0.71 -37.82
C VAL A 212 -25.56 0.61 -38.79
N TRP A 213 -25.31 -0.56 -39.34
CA TRP A 213 -24.31 -0.76 -40.41
C TRP A 213 -24.79 -1.80 -41.42
N GLN A 214 -24.16 -1.80 -42.60
CA GLN A 214 -24.41 -2.77 -43.66
C GLN A 214 -23.34 -3.85 -43.70
N GLY A 215 -23.72 -5.09 -44.00
CA GLY A 215 -22.83 -6.24 -44.06
C GLY A 215 -22.91 -7.10 -42.78
N GLU A 216 -22.37 -8.32 -42.84
CA GLU A 216 -22.41 -9.28 -41.75
C GLU A 216 -21.07 -9.33 -41.04
N VAL A 217 -21.10 -9.19 -39.70
CA VAL A 217 -19.92 -9.30 -38.83
C VAL A 217 -19.60 -10.79 -38.64
N PRO A 218 -18.36 -11.26 -38.94
CA PRO A 218 -17.99 -12.65 -38.75
C PRO A 218 -18.28 -13.18 -37.33
N ALA A 219 -18.62 -14.45 -37.23
CA ALA A 219 -18.98 -15.06 -35.93
C ALA A 219 -17.88 -14.97 -34.86
N ARG A 220 -16.62 -14.97 -35.30
CA ARG A 220 -15.44 -14.85 -34.42
C ARG A 220 -15.22 -13.45 -33.85
N ASP A 221 -15.78 -12.43 -34.49
CA ASP A 221 -15.58 -11.04 -34.10
C ASP A 221 -16.56 -10.66 -32.99
N PHE A 222 -16.08 -9.77 -32.11
CA PHE A 222 -16.82 -9.38 -30.93
C PHE A 222 -17.84 -8.28 -31.23
N MET A 223 -19.01 -8.39 -30.61
CA MET A 223 -20.06 -7.39 -30.66
C MET A 223 -20.76 -7.36 -29.32
N GLN A 224 -20.98 -6.16 -28.77
CA GLN A 224 -21.67 -6.03 -27.48
C GLN A 224 -22.42 -4.71 -27.35
N PHE A 225 -23.40 -4.72 -26.46
CA PHE A 225 -23.96 -3.53 -25.87
C PHE A 225 -23.16 -3.11 -24.65
N ALA A 226 -23.13 -1.80 -24.43
CA ALA A 226 -22.73 -1.21 -23.15
C ALA A 226 -23.68 -0.05 -22.85
N GLN A 227 -23.92 0.24 -21.59
CA GLN A 227 -24.86 1.30 -21.22
C GLN A 227 -24.43 2.05 -19.96
N ASN A 228 -24.91 3.30 -19.89
CA ASN A 228 -25.01 4.04 -18.65
C ASN A 228 -26.49 4.40 -18.38
N LYS A 229 -26.76 5.26 -17.40
CA LYS A 229 -28.16 5.65 -17.06
C LYS A 229 -28.90 6.39 -18.18
N HIS A 230 -28.21 6.96 -19.14
CA HIS A 230 -28.77 7.89 -20.13
C HIS A 230 -28.62 7.43 -21.59
N GLN A 231 -27.68 6.57 -21.87
CA GLN A 231 -27.29 6.19 -23.22
C GLN A 231 -27.07 4.68 -23.34
N LEU A 232 -27.51 4.11 -24.45
CA LEU A 232 -27.17 2.76 -24.87
C LEU A 232 -26.08 2.87 -25.94
N TRP A 233 -24.99 2.19 -25.73
CA TRP A 233 -23.87 2.12 -26.65
C TRP A 233 -23.81 0.74 -27.29
N LEU A 234 -23.31 0.71 -28.51
CA LEU A 234 -23.06 -0.54 -29.21
C LEU A 234 -21.70 -0.50 -29.91
N MET A 235 -21.09 -1.66 -29.95
CA MET A 235 -19.81 -1.90 -30.58
C MET A 235 -19.90 -3.07 -31.54
N TRP A 236 -19.32 -2.94 -32.71
CA TRP A 236 -19.06 -4.04 -33.65
C TRP A 236 -17.59 -3.98 -34.08
N ASN A 237 -17.13 -4.97 -34.80
CA ASN A 237 -15.70 -5.08 -35.14
C ASN A 237 -15.09 -3.84 -35.81
N ARG A 238 -15.87 -2.98 -36.42
CA ARG A 238 -15.40 -1.79 -37.16
C ARG A 238 -15.96 -0.47 -36.68
N GLY A 239 -16.67 -0.42 -35.56
CA GLY A 239 -17.23 0.85 -35.11
C GLY A 239 -17.86 0.85 -33.74
N VAL A 240 -18.05 2.05 -33.22
CA VAL A 240 -18.74 2.35 -31.96
C VAL A 240 -19.79 3.42 -32.22
N ALA A 241 -21.00 3.21 -31.76
CA ALA A 241 -22.08 4.18 -31.85
C ALA A 241 -22.87 4.26 -30.52
N SER A 242 -23.51 5.38 -30.30
CA SER A 242 -24.45 5.56 -29.19
C SER A 242 -25.87 5.76 -29.70
N TYR A 243 -26.82 5.29 -28.92
CA TYR A 243 -28.23 5.28 -29.20
C TYR A 243 -28.98 6.06 -28.13
N GLN A 244 -29.61 7.18 -28.50
CA GLN A 244 -30.37 8.00 -27.57
C GLN A 244 -31.87 7.89 -27.90
N PRO A 245 -32.73 7.46 -26.99
CA PRO A 245 -34.17 7.52 -27.18
C PRO A 245 -34.58 9.00 -27.22
N SER A 246 -35.49 9.35 -28.15
CA SER A 246 -36.00 10.72 -28.27
C SER A 246 -36.71 11.14 -26.99
N ALA A 247 -36.50 12.37 -26.55
CA ALA A 247 -37.02 12.95 -25.29
C ALA A 247 -38.58 13.04 -25.24
N SER A 248 -39.29 12.64 -26.27
CA SER A 248 -40.76 12.70 -26.38
C SER A 248 -41.53 11.58 -25.67
N ASP A 249 -40.83 10.53 -25.16
CA ASP A 249 -41.53 9.38 -24.57
C ASP A 249 -41.76 9.45 -23.04
N ASN A 250 -41.39 10.55 -22.38
CA ASN A 250 -41.63 10.75 -20.94
C ASN A 250 -42.96 11.45 -20.59
N GLN A 251 -43.81 11.77 -21.57
CA GLN A 251 -45.18 12.26 -21.34
C GLN A 251 -46.19 11.19 -21.65
N GLN A 252 -47.22 11.07 -20.80
CA GLN A 252 -48.31 10.07 -20.86
C GLN A 252 -48.83 9.78 -22.30
N PRO A 253 -49.18 8.53 -22.63
CA PRO A 253 -49.62 8.20 -23.99
C PRO A 253 -50.95 8.88 -24.31
N SER A 254 -50.89 9.95 -25.09
CA SER A 254 -52.05 10.45 -25.81
C SER A 254 -52.32 9.51 -27.00
N LEU A 255 -53.51 8.99 -27.05
CA LEU A 255 -54.05 8.16 -28.14
C LEU A 255 -54.06 8.94 -29.49
N SER A 256 -52.95 8.89 -30.21
CA SER A 256 -52.95 9.18 -31.64
C SER A 256 -51.95 8.27 -32.36
N ALA A 257 -52.50 7.38 -33.17
CA ALA A 257 -51.75 6.52 -34.06
C ALA A 257 -50.94 7.35 -35.07
N ASN A 258 -49.67 6.95 -35.29
CA ASN A 258 -48.68 7.47 -36.27
C ASN A 258 -47.69 8.53 -35.73
N HIS A 259 -46.88 8.17 -34.74
CA HIS A 259 -45.54 8.73 -34.61
C HIS A 259 -44.54 7.58 -34.54
N GLN A 260 -43.77 7.36 -35.60
CA GLN A 260 -42.50 6.66 -35.53
C GLN A 260 -41.59 7.49 -34.56
N SER A 261 -41.31 6.95 -33.39
CA SER A 261 -40.32 7.54 -32.50
C SER A 261 -38.97 7.56 -33.23
N SER A 262 -38.54 8.77 -33.65
CA SER A 262 -37.24 8.95 -34.28
C SER A 262 -36.15 8.78 -33.25
N VAL A 263 -35.49 7.67 -33.25
CA VAL A 263 -34.32 7.41 -32.44
C VAL A 263 -33.09 7.88 -33.19
N SER A 264 -32.22 8.65 -32.59
CA SER A 264 -31.00 9.10 -33.23
C SER A 264 -29.80 8.18 -32.88
N VAL A 265 -29.18 7.64 -33.93
CA VAL A 265 -27.90 6.91 -33.81
C VAL A 265 -26.77 7.88 -34.12
N THR A 266 -25.85 8.01 -33.20
CA THR A 266 -24.65 8.81 -33.38
C THR A 266 -23.45 7.89 -33.53
N HIS A 267 -22.82 7.90 -34.71
CA HIS A 267 -21.56 7.19 -34.93
C HIS A 267 -20.42 8.01 -34.37
N HIS A 268 -19.69 7.45 -33.44
CA HIS A 268 -18.56 8.15 -32.80
C HIS A 268 -17.22 7.80 -33.41
N TRP A 269 -17.07 6.55 -33.85
CA TRP A 269 -15.87 6.07 -34.49
C TRP A 269 -16.16 4.96 -35.50
N GLN A 270 -15.51 5.02 -36.63
CA GLN A 270 -15.55 3.98 -37.69
C GLN A 270 -14.15 3.76 -38.22
N HIS A 271 -13.73 2.51 -38.30
CA HIS A 271 -12.46 2.13 -38.86
C HIS A 271 -12.46 2.25 -40.37
N ARG A 272 -11.57 3.05 -40.93
CA ARG A 272 -11.43 3.27 -42.39
C ARG A 272 -10.28 2.45 -43.02
N TYR A 273 -9.62 1.58 -42.26
CA TYR A 273 -8.45 0.86 -42.76
C TYR A 273 -8.85 -0.51 -43.32
N GLU A 274 -8.23 -0.87 -44.45
CA GLU A 274 -8.42 -2.15 -45.14
C GLU A 274 -7.79 -3.36 -44.44
N ASN A 275 -7.07 -3.11 -43.31
CA ASN A 275 -6.35 -4.15 -42.58
C ASN A 275 -7.34 -4.90 -41.65
N GLU A 276 -7.62 -6.18 -41.95
CA GLU A 276 -8.54 -7.07 -41.19
C GLU A 276 -8.11 -7.30 -39.72
N ALA A 277 -6.87 -6.94 -39.35
CA ALA A 277 -6.30 -7.19 -38.04
C ALA A 277 -6.82 -6.26 -36.93
N ALA A 278 -7.26 -5.04 -37.27
CA ALA A 278 -7.68 -4.03 -36.29
C ALA A 278 -9.17 -4.11 -35.96
N ALA A 279 -9.57 -5.11 -35.19
CA ALA A 279 -10.95 -5.27 -34.73
C ALA A 279 -11.14 -4.70 -33.31
N LEU A 280 -12.30 -4.13 -33.05
CA LEU A 280 -12.72 -3.77 -31.68
C LEU A 280 -12.99 -5.04 -30.87
N VAL A 281 -12.53 -5.06 -29.60
CA VAL A 281 -12.50 -6.26 -28.75
C VAL A 281 -13.34 -6.09 -27.49
N ALA A 282 -13.31 -4.94 -26.84
CA ALA A 282 -14.03 -4.67 -25.62
C ALA A 282 -14.57 -3.24 -25.58
N LEU A 283 -15.71 -3.04 -24.91
CA LEU A 283 -16.33 -1.73 -24.68
C LEU A 283 -16.81 -1.63 -23.24
N SER A 284 -16.51 -0.54 -22.57
CA SER A 284 -17.02 -0.21 -21.24
C SER A 284 -17.33 1.28 -21.14
N ILE A 285 -18.32 1.65 -20.33
CA ILE A 285 -18.73 3.05 -20.15
C ILE A 285 -18.60 3.43 -18.69
N ALA A 286 -17.90 4.53 -18.45
CA ALA A 286 -17.76 5.10 -17.13
C ALA A 286 -19.03 5.84 -16.68
N GLU A 287 -19.12 6.10 -15.37
CA GLU A 287 -20.27 6.79 -14.77
C GLU A 287 -20.45 8.22 -15.28
N ASP A 288 -19.35 8.89 -15.68
CA ASP A 288 -19.34 10.23 -16.27
C ASP A 288 -19.80 10.27 -17.75
N GLY A 289 -20.06 9.12 -18.35
CA GLY A 289 -20.45 8.97 -19.74
C GLY A 289 -19.30 8.80 -20.73
N THR A 290 -18.05 8.75 -20.28
CA THR A 290 -16.90 8.44 -21.13
C THR A 290 -16.95 6.96 -21.55
N ALA A 291 -16.85 6.69 -22.85
CA ALA A 291 -16.77 5.33 -23.38
C ALA A 291 -15.32 4.96 -23.70
N TYR A 292 -14.93 3.76 -23.31
CA TYR A 292 -13.61 3.17 -23.57
C TYR A 292 -13.78 1.92 -24.42
N ALA A 293 -13.09 1.84 -25.54
CA ALA A 293 -13.10 0.70 -26.41
C ALA A 293 -11.67 0.25 -26.76
N SER A 294 -11.40 -1.04 -26.75
CA SER A 294 -10.10 -1.56 -27.17
C SER A 294 -10.08 -1.88 -28.65
N ILE A 295 -9.00 -1.51 -29.33
CA ILE A 295 -8.74 -1.82 -30.72
C ILE A 295 -7.52 -2.74 -30.78
N ARG A 296 -7.68 -3.94 -31.28
CA ARG A 296 -6.58 -4.91 -31.43
C ARG A 296 -5.41 -4.27 -32.19
N GLN A 297 -4.19 -4.41 -31.69
CA GLN A 297 -2.95 -3.86 -32.23
C GLN A 297 -2.91 -2.33 -32.38
N ALA A 298 -3.90 -1.60 -31.86
CA ALA A 298 -3.93 -0.15 -31.93
C ALA A 298 -4.08 0.55 -30.57
N GLY A 299 -4.56 -0.16 -29.54
CA GLY A 299 -4.63 0.34 -28.17
C GLY A 299 -6.03 0.71 -27.69
N LEU A 300 -6.13 1.74 -26.85
CA LEU A 300 -7.35 2.19 -26.20
C LEU A 300 -7.96 3.41 -26.85
N LEU A 301 -9.16 3.28 -27.40
CA LEU A 301 -9.99 4.38 -27.89
C LEU A 301 -10.83 4.94 -26.74
N THR A 302 -10.72 6.23 -26.47
CA THR A 302 -11.54 6.97 -25.52
C THR A 302 -12.47 7.91 -26.26
N ILE A 303 -13.74 7.88 -25.91
CA ILE A 303 -14.79 8.75 -26.46
C ILE A 303 -15.39 9.54 -25.31
N ALA A 304 -15.09 10.83 -25.25
CA ALA A 304 -15.62 11.71 -24.22
C ALA A 304 -17.14 11.95 -24.39
N PRO A 305 -17.87 12.37 -23.35
CA PRO A 305 -19.31 12.66 -23.43
C PRO A 305 -19.69 13.70 -24.49
N ASN A 306 -18.77 14.60 -24.85
CA ASN A 306 -18.95 15.59 -25.94
C ASN A 306 -18.67 15.03 -27.34
N GLY A 307 -18.40 13.71 -27.47
CA GLY A 307 -18.07 13.04 -28.72
C GLY A 307 -16.62 13.17 -29.20
N LYS A 308 -15.76 13.86 -28.46
CA LYS A 308 -14.32 13.93 -28.80
C LYS A 308 -13.67 12.59 -28.60
N THR A 309 -12.95 12.12 -29.59
CA THR A 309 -12.22 10.83 -29.57
C THR A 309 -10.73 11.04 -29.37
N SER A 310 -10.10 10.15 -28.62
CA SER A 310 -8.64 10.04 -28.50
C SER A 310 -8.22 8.58 -28.51
N LEU A 311 -7.07 8.29 -29.10
CA LEU A 311 -6.49 6.95 -29.17
C LEU A 311 -5.18 6.92 -28.38
N LEU A 312 -5.08 6.01 -27.43
CA LEU A 312 -3.87 5.72 -26.65
C LEU A 312 -3.27 4.42 -27.20
N SER A 313 -2.19 4.53 -27.98
CA SER A 313 -1.50 3.37 -28.58
C SER A 313 -0.48 2.71 -27.67
N GLU A 314 -0.02 3.41 -26.65
CA GLU A 314 0.98 2.94 -25.70
C GLU A 314 0.50 3.19 -24.28
N ILE A 315 0.62 2.20 -23.41
CA ILE A 315 0.27 2.31 -22.00
C ILE A 315 1.53 2.64 -21.21
N HIS A 316 1.55 3.80 -20.57
CA HIS A 316 2.66 4.19 -19.71
C HIS A 316 2.36 3.81 -18.26
N THR A 317 3.27 3.10 -17.61
CA THR A 317 3.13 2.74 -16.21
C THR A 317 3.61 3.86 -15.28
N LEU A 318 3.19 3.80 -14.01
CA LEU A 318 3.67 4.72 -12.97
C LEU A 318 5.19 4.64 -12.78
N ASP A 319 5.80 3.49 -13.09
CA ASP A 319 7.24 3.26 -13.00
C ASP A 319 8.02 3.77 -14.22
N GLY A 320 7.32 4.32 -15.21
CA GLY A 320 7.90 4.87 -16.43
C GLY A 320 8.18 3.82 -17.52
N GLU A 321 7.66 2.60 -17.36
CA GLU A 321 7.70 1.58 -18.41
C GLU A 321 6.62 1.86 -19.47
N THR A 322 6.94 1.63 -20.73
CA THR A 322 5.97 1.72 -21.84
C THR A 322 5.57 0.31 -22.25
N LEU A 323 4.28 0.02 -22.17
CA LEU A 323 3.71 -1.27 -22.55
C LEU A 323 2.99 -1.14 -23.91
N ILE A 324 3.26 -2.09 -24.78
CA ILE A 324 2.53 -2.30 -26.03
C ILE A 324 1.97 -3.72 -25.95
N ASP A 325 0.66 -3.83 -25.73
CA ASP A 325 -0.03 -5.13 -25.62
C ASP A 325 -1.49 -5.00 -26.03
N ASP A 326 -2.12 -6.11 -26.41
CA ASP A 326 -3.53 -6.14 -26.77
C ASP A 326 -4.42 -6.10 -25.51
N ILE A 327 -5.38 -5.19 -25.48
CA ILE A 327 -6.35 -5.05 -24.41
C ILE A 327 -7.53 -5.99 -24.69
N GLN A 328 -7.68 -7.02 -23.88
CA GLN A 328 -8.73 -8.06 -24.02
C GLN A 328 -10.00 -7.73 -23.22
N GLY A 329 -9.86 -7.01 -22.10
CA GLY A 329 -10.97 -6.67 -21.23
C GLY A 329 -10.87 -5.23 -20.72
N ILE A 330 -12.03 -4.59 -20.57
CA ILE A 330 -12.15 -3.23 -20.00
C ILE A 330 -13.24 -3.27 -18.94
N ALA A 331 -12.96 -2.73 -17.75
CA ALA A 331 -13.94 -2.60 -16.68
C ALA A 331 -13.85 -1.21 -16.04
N CYS A 332 -14.98 -0.49 -16.01
CA CYS A 332 -15.09 0.82 -15.38
C CYS A 332 -16.00 0.74 -14.15
N SER A 333 -15.58 1.29 -13.03
CA SER A 333 -16.42 1.47 -11.84
C SER A 333 -15.82 2.50 -10.88
N ARG A 334 -16.65 3.32 -10.30
CA ARG A 334 -16.29 4.31 -9.27
C ARG A 334 -15.09 5.18 -9.66
N GLY A 335 -15.01 5.58 -10.93
CA GLY A 335 -13.89 6.37 -11.45
C GLY A 335 -12.64 5.57 -11.84
N ASN A 336 -12.55 4.28 -11.52
CA ASN A 336 -11.48 3.40 -11.93
C ASN A 336 -11.72 2.87 -13.35
N LEU A 337 -10.65 2.84 -14.15
CA LEU A 337 -10.56 2.14 -15.43
C LEU A 337 -9.54 1.02 -15.30
N LEU A 338 -9.98 -0.21 -15.53
CA LEU A 338 -9.10 -1.38 -15.53
C LEU A 338 -9.04 -1.97 -16.93
N LEU A 339 -7.83 -2.26 -17.34
CA LEU A 339 -7.51 -2.87 -18.63
C LEU A 339 -6.88 -4.23 -18.37
N GLY A 340 -7.47 -5.27 -18.95
CA GLY A 340 -6.88 -6.61 -18.95
C GLY A 340 -6.05 -6.80 -20.20
N LEU A 341 -4.76 -7.07 -20.06
CA LEU A 341 -3.80 -7.21 -21.13
C LEU A 341 -3.62 -8.68 -21.53
N TRP A 342 -3.24 -8.91 -22.77
CA TRP A 342 -3.01 -10.25 -23.30
C TRP A 342 -1.84 -10.96 -22.60
N SER A 343 -0.75 -10.27 -22.30
CA SER A 343 0.49 -10.87 -21.81
C SER A 343 1.16 -10.15 -20.65
N LYS A 344 0.56 -9.06 -20.15
CA LYS A 344 1.19 -8.20 -19.14
C LYS A 344 0.37 -8.04 -17.85
N GLY A 345 -0.79 -8.69 -17.74
CA GLY A 345 -1.65 -8.63 -16.57
C GLY A 345 -2.69 -7.52 -16.63
N LEU A 346 -2.86 -6.80 -15.55
CA LEU A 346 -3.85 -5.74 -15.37
C LEU A 346 -3.20 -4.37 -15.33
N CYS A 347 -3.82 -3.38 -15.98
CA CYS A 347 -3.49 -1.97 -15.82
C CYS A 347 -4.66 -1.25 -15.17
N LEU A 348 -4.41 -0.63 -14.03
CA LEU A 348 -5.36 0.20 -13.31
C LEU A 348 -5.06 1.67 -13.57
N TYR A 349 -6.07 2.40 -14.00
CA TYR A 349 -6.05 3.84 -14.16
C TYR A 349 -7.17 4.48 -13.36
N HIS A 350 -6.83 5.56 -12.67
CA HIS A 350 -7.80 6.46 -12.07
C HIS A 350 -7.43 7.90 -12.43
N PRO A 351 -8.39 8.80 -12.78
CA PRO A 351 -8.09 10.18 -13.14
C PRO A 351 -7.23 10.92 -12.11
N ASN A 352 -7.34 10.55 -10.85
CA ASN A 352 -6.53 11.13 -9.77
C ASN A 352 -5.07 10.60 -9.73
N MET A 353 -4.72 9.53 -10.45
CA MET A 353 -3.34 9.08 -10.62
C MET A 353 -2.56 10.02 -11.56
N GLN A 354 -3.24 10.76 -12.44
CA GLN A 354 -2.63 11.73 -13.36
C GLN A 354 -2.12 13.00 -12.72
N GLN A 355 -2.30 13.18 -11.41
CA GLN A 355 -1.86 14.40 -10.72
C GLN A 355 -0.34 14.57 -10.74
N PHE A 356 0.41 13.50 -11.04
CA PHE A 356 1.88 13.43 -11.02
C PHE A 356 2.41 12.79 -12.31
N ALA A 357 2.65 13.59 -13.33
CA ALA A 357 3.27 13.11 -14.56
C ALA A 357 4.80 12.99 -14.35
N TYR A 358 5.33 11.76 -14.47
CA TYR A 358 6.76 11.47 -14.36
C TYR A 358 7.43 11.46 -15.74
N PHE A 359 8.58 12.11 -15.83
CA PHE A 359 9.38 12.20 -17.04
C PHE A 359 10.84 11.83 -16.74
N PRO A 360 11.38 10.76 -17.31
CA PRO A 360 12.78 10.39 -17.12
C PRO A 360 13.71 11.37 -17.86
N PHE A 361 14.85 11.74 -17.27
CA PHE A 361 15.83 12.62 -17.92
C PHE A 361 16.39 12.03 -19.22
N VAL A 362 16.41 10.72 -19.37
CA VAL A 362 16.82 10.04 -20.60
C VAL A 362 15.94 10.42 -21.78
N ALA A 363 14.67 10.72 -21.59
CA ALA A 363 13.75 11.18 -22.63
C ALA A 363 14.16 12.56 -23.20
N MET A 364 14.90 13.37 -22.43
CA MET A 364 15.49 14.62 -22.86
C MET A 364 16.89 14.46 -23.51
N GLY A 365 17.34 13.21 -23.71
CA GLY A 365 18.70 12.93 -24.19
C GLY A 365 19.80 13.17 -23.12
N LEU A 366 19.41 13.38 -21.87
CA LEU A 366 20.31 13.68 -20.78
C LEU A 366 20.67 12.41 -19.99
N LYS A 367 21.95 12.02 -20.06
CA LYS A 367 22.58 11.02 -19.16
C LYS A 367 23.36 11.79 -18.10
N MET A 368 22.67 12.28 -17.09
CA MET A 368 23.28 13.08 -16.01
C MET A 368 22.54 12.91 -14.69
N ASN A 369 23.22 13.27 -13.60
CA ASN A 369 22.59 13.44 -12.31
C ASN A 369 22.14 14.91 -12.15
N GLY A 370 20.86 15.15 -11.98
CA GLY A 370 20.33 16.46 -11.65
C GLY A 370 20.54 16.76 -10.16
N TYR A 371 21.13 17.92 -9.84
CA TYR A 371 21.35 18.28 -8.44
C TYR A 371 20.28 19.22 -7.90
N ARG A 372 19.96 20.29 -8.63
CA ARG A 372 19.03 21.32 -8.17
C ARG A 372 18.39 22.09 -9.30
N ILE A 373 17.18 22.58 -9.02
CA ILE A 373 16.48 23.50 -9.90
C ILE A 373 16.27 24.81 -9.16
N ASN A 374 16.44 25.90 -9.88
CA ASN A 374 16.13 27.23 -9.39
C ASN A 374 15.15 27.91 -10.34
N ASP A 375 14.17 28.60 -9.77
CA ASP A 375 13.20 29.39 -10.51
C ASP A 375 13.89 30.56 -11.21
N LEU A 376 13.46 30.83 -12.44
CA LEU A 376 13.79 32.06 -13.12
C LEU A 376 12.58 33.00 -13.10
N PRO A 377 12.80 34.33 -13.01
CA PRO A 377 11.72 35.31 -13.11
C PRO A 377 10.92 35.20 -14.42
N ASN A 378 11.50 34.61 -15.46
CA ASN A 378 10.92 34.49 -16.80
C ASN A 378 10.39 33.09 -17.14
N GLY A 379 10.24 32.18 -16.16
CA GLY A 379 9.51 30.94 -16.31
C GLY A 379 10.25 29.72 -16.84
N LEU A 380 11.53 29.80 -17.21
CA LEU A 380 12.35 28.63 -17.52
C LEU A 380 13.29 28.32 -16.35
N PRO A 381 13.09 27.22 -15.62
CA PRO A 381 13.93 26.86 -14.49
C PRO A 381 15.35 26.48 -14.95
N LEU A 382 16.33 26.79 -14.12
CA LEU A 382 17.72 26.40 -14.29
C LEU A 382 17.99 25.07 -13.60
N LEU A 383 18.35 24.04 -14.35
CA LEU A 383 18.79 22.75 -13.83
C LEU A 383 20.31 22.75 -13.69
N SER A 384 20.76 22.70 -12.44
CA SER A 384 22.17 22.50 -12.08
C SER A 384 22.49 21.00 -12.04
N SER A 385 23.59 20.57 -12.65
CA SER A 385 23.96 19.16 -12.78
C SER A 385 25.47 18.92 -12.75
N ASP A 386 25.87 17.66 -12.71
CA ASP A 386 27.26 17.21 -12.86
C ASP A 386 27.86 17.58 -14.23
N LYS A 387 27.03 17.79 -15.24
CA LYS A 387 27.45 18.18 -16.61
C LYS A 387 27.43 19.70 -16.83
N GLY A 388 27.00 20.49 -15.86
CA GLY A 388 26.89 21.92 -15.94
C GLY A 388 25.50 22.46 -15.70
N LEU A 389 25.20 23.61 -16.33
CA LEU A 389 23.94 24.31 -16.18
C LEU A 389 23.09 24.18 -17.43
N PHE A 390 21.80 23.91 -17.27
CA PHE A 390 20.83 23.81 -18.36
C PHE A 390 19.62 24.70 -18.07
N ALA A 391 19.09 25.34 -19.10
CA ALA A 391 17.75 25.90 -19.10
C ALA A 391 16.77 24.77 -19.40
N LEU A 392 15.81 24.53 -18.53
CA LEU A 392 14.87 23.42 -18.61
C LEU A 392 13.51 23.91 -19.11
N ASP A 393 13.13 23.49 -20.30
CA ASP A 393 11.75 23.54 -20.75
C ASP A 393 11.05 22.23 -20.37
N ALA A 394 10.54 22.18 -19.16
CA ALA A 394 9.95 20.98 -18.60
C ALA A 394 8.64 20.59 -19.32
N LEU A 395 7.93 21.54 -19.91
CA LEU A 395 6.67 21.29 -20.63
C LEU A 395 6.91 20.66 -22.01
N ASN A 396 8.00 21.06 -22.69
CA ASN A 396 8.39 20.52 -23.99
C ASN A 396 9.44 19.40 -23.88
N HIS A 397 9.79 19.00 -22.67
CA HIS A 397 10.81 17.96 -22.39
C HIS A 397 12.15 18.25 -23.06
N GLN A 398 12.58 19.51 -23.04
CA GLN A 398 13.84 19.95 -23.63
C GLN A 398 14.74 20.61 -22.61
N ALA A 399 16.05 20.37 -22.74
CA ALA A 399 17.03 21.01 -21.90
C ALA A 399 18.13 21.62 -22.80
N SER A 400 18.33 22.92 -22.67
CA SER A 400 19.32 23.65 -23.43
C SER A 400 20.53 23.99 -22.56
N PRO A 401 21.78 23.63 -22.94
CA PRO A 401 22.94 23.91 -22.13
C PRO A 401 23.23 25.41 -22.05
N ILE A 402 23.55 25.90 -20.87
CA ILE A 402 24.03 27.26 -20.63
C ILE A 402 25.53 27.19 -20.30
N SER A 403 26.37 27.74 -21.17
CA SER A 403 27.81 27.79 -20.90
C SER A 403 28.08 28.66 -19.68
N MET A 404 28.70 28.08 -18.65
CA MET A 404 29.20 28.76 -17.45
C MET A 404 30.70 28.64 -17.27
N GLY A 405 31.39 27.97 -18.19
CA GLY A 405 32.85 27.77 -18.12
C GLY A 405 33.27 26.68 -17.12
N GLY A 406 32.33 26.00 -16.47
CA GLY A 406 32.60 24.94 -15.50
C GLY A 406 31.55 23.82 -15.56
N SER A 407 31.92 22.71 -14.95
CA SER A 407 31.04 21.55 -14.74
C SER A 407 30.73 21.37 -13.23
N ASP A 408 29.95 20.38 -12.88
CA ASP A 408 29.59 20.02 -11.48
C ASP A 408 28.96 21.21 -10.74
N ILE A 409 27.98 21.85 -11.41
CA ILE A 409 27.24 22.99 -10.87
C ILE A 409 26.21 22.48 -9.86
N ILE A 410 26.37 22.89 -8.59
CA ILE A 410 25.47 22.47 -7.50
C ILE A 410 24.23 23.36 -7.42
N ARG A 411 24.42 24.67 -7.62
CA ARG A 411 23.37 25.69 -7.51
C ARG A 411 23.59 26.83 -8.47
N SER A 412 22.51 27.37 -8.96
CA SER A 412 22.49 28.57 -9.78
C SER A 412 21.39 29.53 -9.33
N MET A 413 21.49 30.78 -9.69
CA MET A 413 20.50 31.83 -9.47
C MET A 413 20.60 32.86 -10.59
N MET A 414 19.48 33.39 -11.05
CA MET A 414 19.47 34.61 -11.83
C MET A 414 19.06 35.76 -10.91
N ASP A 415 19.83 36.81 -10.88
CA ASP A 415 19.50 37.99 -10.10
C ASP A 415 18.58 38.97 -10.86
N SER A 416 18.12 40.00 -10.17
CA SER A 416 17.22 41.02 -10.73
C SER A 416 17.84 41.83 -11.89
N LYS A 417 19.17 41.81 -12.02
CA LYS A 417 19.91 42.41 -13.15
C LYS A 417 20.09 41.47 -14.37
N GLY A 418 19.51 40.26 -14.29
CA GLY A 418 19.59 39.23 -15.32
C GLY A 418 20.94 38.50 -15.39
N ARG A 419 21.77 38.61 -14.36
CA ARG A 419 23.06 37.93 -14.29
C ARG A 419 22.85 36.50 -13.74
N ILE A 420 23.59 35.52 -14.27
CA ILE A 420 23.51 34.15 -13.81
C ILE A 420 24.71 33.85 -12.90
N TRP A 421 24.36 33.46 -11.68
CA TRP A 421 25.27 33.00 -10.63
C TRP A 421 25.25 31.47 -10.61
N ALA A 422 26.44 30.84 -10.63
CA ALA A 422 26.53 29.39 -10.53
C ALA A 422 27.64 28.99 -9.55
N GLY A 423 27.30 28.14 -8.60
CA GLY A 423 28.21 27.59 -7.63
C GLY A 423 28.54 26.13 -7.94
N SER A 424 29.80 25.76 -7.84
CA SER A 424 30.25 24.39 -8.10
C SER A 424 30.72 23.68 -6.83
N PHE A 425 30.91 22.37 -6.95
CA PHE A 425 31.39 21.55 -5.84
C PHE A 425 32.93 21.67 -5.65
N ARG A 426 33.66 22.01 -6.70
CA ARG A 426 35.14 22.05 -6.67
C ARG A 426 35.76 23.22 -7.43
N GLN A 427 34.97 23.97 -8.13
CA GLN A 427 35.47 25.01 -9.05
C GLN A 427 35.06 26.43 -8.61
N GLY A 428 34.50 26.58 -7.41
CA GLY A 428 34.12 27.88 -6.83
C GLY A 428 32.87 28.51 -7.43
N LEU A 429 32.93 29.81 -7.69
CA LEU A 429 31.81 30.64 -8.12
C LEU A 429 32.01 31.08 -9.58
N PHE A 430 30.95 30.97 -10.37
CA PHE A 430 30.86 31.54 -11.71
C PHE A 430 29.77 32.61 -11.76
N LEU A 431 30.03 33.71 -12.41
CA LEU A 431 29.12 34.79 -12.70
C LEU A 431 29.09 35.05 -14.20
N ARG A 432 27.95 34.89 -14.82
CA ARG A 432 27.73 35.26 -16.23
C ARG A 432 26.97 36.59 -16.30
N GLU A 433 27.61 37.58 -16.87
CA GLU A 433 27.09 38.95 -17.03
C GLU A 433 27.36 39.43 -18.48
N ASN A 434 26.30 39.87 -19.19
CA ASN A 434 26.42 40.37 -20.57
C ASN A 434 27.22 39.44 -21.53
N GLY A 435 27.01 38.14 -21.39
CA GLY A 435 27.72 37.14 -22.20
C GLY A 435 29.11 36.78 -21.70
N THR A 436 29.71 37.56 -20.80
CA THR A 436 31.04 37.31 -20.22
C THR A 436 30.94 36.46 -18.98
N ILE A 437 31.84 35.49 -18.82
CA ILE A 437 31.89 34.61 -17.64
C ILE A 437 33.06 35.02 -16.77
N HIS A 438 32.76 35.35 -15.53
CA HIS A 438 33.74 35.65 -14.48
C HIS A 438 33.84 34.45 -13.56
N HIS A 439 35.02 33.97 -13.31
CA HIS A 439 35.32 32.81 -12.49
C HIS A 439 36.08 33.21 -11.22
N PHE A 440 35.61 32.81 -10.06
CA PHE A 440 36.21 33.11 -8.75
C PHE A 440 36.64 31.81 -8.09
N MET A 441 37.96 31.59 -8.00
CA MET A 441 38.58 30.44 -7.29
C MET A 441 39.59 30.91 -6.26
N GLN A 442 39.99 30.04 -5.36
CA GLN A 442 41.11 30.24 -4.45
C GLN A 442 42.40 30.37 -5.30
N GLY A 443 43.04 31.57 -5.26
CA GLY A 443 44.30 31.82 -5.98
C GLY A 443 44.23 32.76 -7.15
N GLY A 444 43.05 33.18 -7.63
CA GLY A 444 42.85 34.17 -8.70
C GLY A 444 41.98 35.36 -8.25
N ILE A 445 42.56 36.41 -7.70
CA ILE A 445 42.04 37.78 -7.46
C ILE A 445 40.85 37.88 -6.48
N PRO A 446 40.95 38.65 -5.51
CA PRO A 446 41.76 38.60 -4.31
C PRO A 446 41.17 37.63 -3.28
N ALA A 447 41.48 36.38 -3.43
CA ALA A 447 40.89 35.25 -2.67
C ALA A 447 41.60 34.98 -1.35
N ARG A 448 42.13 35.95 -0.66
CA ARG A 448 42.59 35.73 0.72
C ARG A 448 41.48 35.41 1.70
N ASP A 449 40.21 35.65 1.31
CA ASP A 449 39.02 35.39 2.15
C ASP A 449 38.13 34.21 1.70
N PHE A 450 38.45 33.57 0.57
CA PHE A 450 37.69 32.44 0.00
C PHE A 450 38.44 31.13 0.31
N ASN A 451 38.12 30.54 1.46
CA ASN A 451 38.89 29.37 1.94
C ASN A 451 38.54 28.04 1.29
N TYR A 452 37.43 27.95 0.46
CA TYR A 452 36.97 26.68 -0.08
C TYR A 452 36.28 26.85 -1.42
N ASP A 453 36.55 25.98 -2.37
CA ASP A 453 36.02 25.97 -3.73
C ASP A 453 34.58 25.44 -3.85
N ILE A 454 33.87 25.31 -2.74
CA ILE A 454 32.48 24.82 -2.70
C ILE A 454 31.52 25.98 -2.45
N VAL A 455 30.71 26.30 -3.47
CA VAL A 455 29.62 27.28 -3.36
C VAL A 455 28.28 26.59 -3.44
N ARG A 456 27.48 26.71 -2.38
CA ARG A 456 26.24 25.90 -2.18
C ARG A 456 24.94 26.66 -2.37
N GLY A 457 24.95 27.98 -2.46
CA GLY A 457 23.72 28.75 -2.57
C GLY A 457 23.89 30.22 -2.74
N PHE A 458 22.82 30.86 -3.21
CA PHE A 458 22.70 32.28 -3.45
C PHE A 458 21.36 32.78 -2.93
N LEU A 459 21.33 34.04 -2.53
CA LEU A 459 20.11 34.79 -2.20
C LEU A 459 20.35 36.24 -2.61
N GLU A 460 19.46 36.78 -3.42
CA GLU A 460 19.31 38.21 -3.60
C GLU A 460 18.29 38.71 -2.57
N ASP A 461 18.72 39.59 -1.69
CA ASP A 461 17.82 40.17 -0.71
C ASP A 461 17.02 41.36 -1.30
N SER A 462 16.02 41.82 -0.56
CA SER A 462 15.14 42.94 -0.97
C SER A 462 15.86 44.26 -1.20
N GLN A 463 17.14 44.38 -0.80
CA GLN A 463 18.01 45.53 -1.07
C GLN A 463 18.95 45.25 -2.26
N HIS A 464 18.69 44.18 -3.06
CA HIS A 464 19.48 43.73 -4.21
C HIS A 464 20.93 43.33 -3.86
N ARG A 465 21.21 43.00 -2.60
CA ARG A 465 22.52 42.44 -2.20
C ARG A 465 22.52 40.95 -2.47
N ILE A 466 23.64 40.49 -3.05
CA ILE A 466 23.82 39.07 -3.32
C ILE A 466 24.56 38.41 -2.15
N TRP A 467 23.88 37.54 -1.48
CA TRP A 467 24.42 36.66 -0.44
C TRP A 467 24.87 35.35 -1.05
N VAL A 468 26.08 34.93 -0.67
CA VAL A 468 26.70 33.69 -1.18
C VAL A 468 26.95 32.75 -0.01
N ASN A 469 26.47 31.52 -0.14
CA ASN A 469 26.75 30.44 0.78
C ASN A 469 27.91 29.60 0.25
N TYR A 470 29.00 29.56 0.99
CA TYR A 470 30.20 28.81 0.67
C TYR A 470 30.65 27.92 1.83
N HIS A 471 31.56 27.00 1.58
CA HIS A 471 32.13 26.17 2.65
C HIS A 471 32.97 27.00 3.58
N GLY A 472 32.43 27.38 4.70
CA GLY A 472 33.03 28.32 5.68
C GLY A 472 32.03 29.32 6.25
N GLY A 473 30.83 29.41 5.64
CA GLY A 473 29.73 30.27 6.10
C GLY A 473 28.98 30.99 4.98
N ILE A 474 28.54 32.18 5.29
CA ILE A 474 27.88 33.09 4.33
C ILE A 474 28.63 34.41 4.23
N GLY A 475 28.58 35.03 3.06
CA GLY A 475 29.12 36.36 2.80
C GLY A 475 28.25 37.13 1.84
N CYS A 476 28.46 38.44 1.77
CA CYS A 476 27.81 39.33 0.83
C CYS A 476 28.76 39.69 -0.33
N PHE A 477 28.26 39.65 -1.57
CA PHE A 477 29.06 40.05 -2.72
C PHE A 477 29.19 41.56 -2.75
N ASP A 478 30.44 42.03 -2.79
CA ASP A 478 30.81 43.44 -2.93
C ASP A 478 30.91 43.76 -4.44
N GLU A 479 29.96 44.50 -4.99
CA GLU A 479 29.89 44.86 -6.40
C GLU A 479 31.09 45.70 -6.88
N GLN A 480 31.61 46.58 -5.99
CA GLN A 480 32.70 47.51 -6.35
C GLN A 480 34.03 46.78 -6.43
N ASN A 481 34.32 45.94 -5.48
CA ASN A 481 35.58 45.21 -5.35
C ASN A 481 35.52 43.82 -5.99
N ARG A 482 34.34 43.42 -6.50
CA ARG A 482 34.08 42.10 -7.10
C ARG A 482 34.58 40.93 -6.25
N ARG A 483 34.25 40.96 -4.95
CA ARG A 483 34.67 39.94 -3.97
C ARG A 483 33.53 39.60 -3.04
N ILE A 484 33.58 38.40 -2.44
CA ILE A 484 32.71 38.03 -1.36
C ILE A 484 33.29 38.54 -0.04
N VAL A 485 32.50 39.32 0.69
CA VAL A 485 32.85 39.77 2.05
C VAL A 485 32.23 38.84 3.05
N PRO A 486 33.02 38.04 3.78
CA PRO A 486 32.52 37.12 4.79
C PRO A 486 31.73 37.83 5.88
N LEU A 487 30.72 37.21 6.40
CA LEU A 487 29.97 37.70 7.55
C LEU A 487 30.81 37.54 8.83
N LYS A 488 31.43 38.62 9.27
CA LYS A 488 32.25 38.63 10.49
C LYS A 488 31.36 38.81 11.74
N ASN A 489 31.04 37.70 12.39
CA ASN A 489 30.30 37.69 13.66
C ASN A 489 30.78 36.51 14.50
N LYS A 490 31.37 36.78 15.67
CA LYS A 490 31.96 35.77 16.57
C LYS A 490 30.96 34.69 17.02
N ALA A 491 29.69 35.06 17.20
CA ALA A 491 28.64 34.10 17.57
C ALA A 491 28.28 33.13 16.44
N LEU A 492 28.64 33.44 15.18
CA LEU A 492 28.31 32.65 13.99
C LEU A 492 29.52 31.83 13.49
N GLU A 493 30.69 31.89 14.10
CA GLU A 493 31.91 31.17 13.65
C GLU A 493 31.73 29.63 13.64
N LYS A 494 30.84 29.09 14.47
CA LYS A 494 30.52 27.67 14.46
C LYS A 494 29.69 27.19 13.26
N TYR A 495 28.97 28.10 12.60
CA TYR A 495 28.05 27.77 11.49
C TYR A 495 28.74 27.77 10.13
N LYS A 496 29.67 26.83 9.94
CA LYS A 496 30.52 26.74 8.74
C LYS A 496 29.86 26.08 7.53
N VAL A 497 28.85 25.22 7.76
CA VAL A 497 28.17 24.49 6.69
C VAL A 497 26.72 24.93 6.67
N VAL A 498 26.44 25.89 5.81
CA VAL A 498 25.08 26.40 5.58
C VAL A 498 24.43 25.57 4.46
N ASN A 499 23.20 25.15 4.70
CA ASN A 499 22.43 24.32 3.77
C ASN A 499 21.42 25.14 2.97
N ASP A 500 20.73 26.08 3.62
CA ASP A 500 19.76 26.97 2.98
C ASP A 500 19.61 28.29 3.75
N PHE A 501 19.12 29.32 3.07
CA PHE A 501 18.88 30.61 3.69
C PHE A 501 17.81 31.40 2.94
N LYS A 502 17.00 32.19 3.67
CA LYS A 502 15.86 32.96 3.16
C LYS A 502 15.74 34.31 3.88
N GLU A 503 15.25 35.31 3.18
CA GLU A 503 14.93 36.61 3.76
C GLU A 503 13.45 36.63 4.21
N ASP A 504 13.18 37.17 5.40
CA ASP A 504 11.81 37.41 5.88
C ASP A 504 11.31 38.83 5.57
N SER A 505 10.03 39.10 5.82
CA SER A 505 9.39 40.40 5.59
C SER A 505 9.96 41.53 6.47
N ARG A 506 10.78 41.24 7.48
CA ARG A 506 11.51 42.19 8.33
C ARG A 506 12.96 42.36 7.86
N HIS A 507 13.29 41.93 6.66
CA HIS A 507 14.66 41.96 6.08
C HIS A 507 15.72 41.24 6.92
N ARG A 508 15.32 40.19 7.63
CA ARG A 508 16.23 39.32 8.36
C ARG A 508 16.49 38.05 7.54
N ILE A 509 17.70 37.58 7.61
CA ILE A 509 18.12 36.36 6.88
C ILE A 509 18.07 35.17 7.85
N TRP A 510 17.15 34.27 7.60
CA TRP A 510 17.05 32.97 8.25
C TRP A 510 18.03 32.02 7.61
N VAL A 511 18.80 31.27 8.42
CA VAL A 511 19.86 30.40 7.96
C VAL A 511 19.72 29.02 8.59
N ALA A 512 19.57 28.01 7.74
CA ALA A 512 19.63 26.60 8.12
C ALA A 512 21.07 26.08 7.90
N ALA A 513 21.69 25.64 8.96
CA ALA A 513 23.04 25.10 8.93
C ALA A 513 23.12 23.69 9.55
N THR A 514 24.19 22.98 9.28
CA THR A 514 24.43 21.66 9.90
C THR A 514 24.58 21.79 11.44
N GLN A 515 24.97 22.97 11.91
CA GLN A 515 25.14 23.26 13.33
C GLN A 515 23.91 23.91 13.98
N GLY A 516 22.80 24.01 13.26
CA GLY A 516 21.53 24.54 13.76
C GLY A 516 20.95 25.71 12.96
N LEU A 517 19.83 26.22 13.45
CA LEU A 517 19.13 27.38 12.91
C LEU A 517 19.64 28.67 13.56
N PHE A 518 19.77 29.73 12.77
CA PHE A 518 19.92 31.09 13.28
C PHE A 518 19.30 32.11 12.34
N VAL A 519 19.04 33.32 12.87
CA VAL A 519 18.53 34.46 12.09
C VAL A 519 19.49 35.62 12.21
N TYR A 520 19.91 36.19 11.10
CA TYR A 520 20.80 37.34 11.07
C TYR A 520 20.06 38.57 10.56
N SER A 521 20.15 39.67 11.27
CA SER A 521 19.65 40.99 10.83
C SER A 521 20.81 41.81 10.25
N PRO A 522 20.82 42.05 8.91
CA PRO A 522 21.88 42.89 8.32
C PRO A 522 21.88 44.33 8.81
N THR A 523 20.69 44.85 9.17
CA THR A 523 20.48 46.24 9.63
C THR A 523 21.07 46.42 11.03
N THR A 524 20.78 45.52 11.98
CA THR A 524 21.24 45.65 13.36
C THR A 524 22.52 44.87 13.63
N ARG A 525 22.99 44.08 12.68
CA ARG A 525 24.14 43.16 12.78
C ARG A 525 24.06 42.15 13.92
N ARG A 526 22.83 41.88 14.43
CA ARG A 526 22.55 40.94 15.50
C ARG A 526 22.15 39.57 14.93
N ALA A 527 22.50 38.53 15.66
CA ALA A 527 22.07 37.17 15.41
C ALA A 527 21.09 36.72 16.51
N LEU A 528 20.00 36.04 16.11
CA LEU A 528 19.04 35.36 16.98
C LEU A 528 19.21 33.84 16.82
N PHE A 529 19.02 33.12 17.91
CA PHE A 529 19.18 31.67 17.96
C PHE A 529 17.86 30.99 18.37
N PRO A 530 17.74 29.65 18.31
CA PRO A 530 16.47 28.97 18.59
C PRO A 530 15.77 29.39 19.87
N LYS A 531 16.52 29.68 20.95
CA LYS A 531 15.98 30.18 22.22
C LYS A 531 15.28 31.56 22.11
N ASP A 532 15.63 32.35 21.08
CA ASP A 532 15.03 33.67 20.84
C ASP A 532 13.83 33.56 19.89
N LEU A 533 13.68 32.41 19.19
CA LEU A 533 12.75 32.18 18.08
C LEU A 533 11.53 31.35 18.46
N VAL A 534 11.66 30.43 19.41
CA VAL A 534 10.59 29.55 19.86
C VAL A 534 10.63 29.44 21.40
N ASP A 535 9.47 29.25 21.99
CA ASP A 535 9.36 29.18 23.45
C ASP A 535 9.54 27.75 23.99
N ASP A 536 9.23 26.72 23.15
CA ASP A 536 9.36 25.31 23.54
C ASP A 536 10.83 24.83 23.56
N GLU A 537 11.31 24.44 24.75
CA GLU A 537 12.70 24.00 24.95
C GLU A 537 13.08 22.76 24.13
N ALA A 538 12.15 21.80 23.97
CA ALA A 538 12.42 20.59 23.18
C ALA A 538 12.63 20.93 21.70
N THR A 539 11.86 21.86 21.16
CA THR A 539 12.03 22.40 19.81
C THR A 539 13.34 23.20 19.70
N GLN A 540 13.68 24.04 20.68
CA GLN A 540 14.97 24.76 20.72
C GLN A 540 16.16 23.79 20.61
N MET A 541 16.16 22.70 21.37
CA MET A 541 17.21 21.67 21.34
C MET A 541 17.32 21.03 19.95
N LYS A 542 16.20 20.66 19.35
CA LYS A 542 16.17 20.02 18.03
C LYS A 542 16.62 20.98 16.93
N LEU A 543 16.26 22.25 16.99
CA LEU A 543 16.68 23.29 16.05
C LEU A 543 18.16 23.72 16.19
N ASN A 544 18.82 23.37 17.28
CA ASN A 544 20.27 23.44 17.41
C ASN A 544 21.01 22.28 16.71
N GLY A 545 20.28 21.27 16.21
CA GLY A 545 20.76 20.18 15.37
C GLY A 545 20.74 20.52 13.87
N PRO A 546 21.11 19.56 13.01
CA PRO A 546 21.25 19.80 11.57
C PRO A 546 19.93 20.23 10.91
N CYS A 547 19.88 21.47 10.43
CA CYS A 547 18.79 22.02 9.60
C CYS A 547 19.19 21.98 8.13
N LYS A 548 18.28 21.51 7.25
CA LYS A 548 18.58 21.26 5.84
C LYS A 548 17.93 22.21 4.86
N ALA A 549 16.68 22.58 5.09
CA ALA A 549 15.89 23.38 4.17
C ALA A 549 15.09 24.44 4.93
N LEU A 550 14.80 25.56 4.26
CA LEU A 550 14.02 26.67 4.76
C LEU A 550 12.98 27.11 3.72
N LEU A 551 11.78 27.39 4.21
CA LEU A 551 10.77 28.10 3.47
C LEU A 551 10.13 29.15 4.39
N ILE A 552 9.86 30.33 3.88
CA ILE A 552 9.01 31.33 4.52
C ILE A 552 7.78 31.45 3.64
N ASP A 553 6.62 31.08 4.18
CA ASP A 553 5.36 31.07 3.42
C ASP A 553 4.79 32.49 3.26
N CYS A 554 3.78 32.64 2.43
CA CYS A 554 3.12 33.92 2.13
C CYS A 554 2.52 34.58 3.38
N GLN A 555 2.27 33.85 4.47
CA GLN A 555 1.76 34.38 5.75
C GLN A 555 2.89 34.74 6.72
N GLY A 556 4.15 34.46 6.34
CA GLY A 556 5.34 34.73 7.14
C GLY A 556 5.66 33.66 8.19
N TRP A 557 5.07 32.46 8.09
CA TRP A 557 5.49 31.33 8.90
C TRP A 557 6.78 30.72 8.33
N VAL A 558 7.64 30.25 9.22
CA VAL A 558 8.93 29.70 8.84
C VAL A 558 8.92 28.18 8.98
N TRP A 559 9.15 27.51 7.87
CA TRP A 559 9.22 26.07 7.76
C TRP A 559 10.68 25.64 7.78
N VAL A 560 11.07 24.81 8.73
CA VAL A 560 12.44 24.36 8.93
C VAL A 560 12.50 22.85 8.75
N GLY A 561 13.07 22.41 7.65
CA GLY A 561 13.32 21.00 7.37
C GLY A 561 14.61 20.53 8.02
N THR A 562 14.56 19.43 8.77
CA THR A 562 15.70 18.83 9.45
C THR A 562 15.94 17.39 8.97
N LEU A 563 16.90 16.68 9.55
CA LEU A 563 17.10 15.24 9.37
C LEU A 563 16.05 14.41 10.13
N ASN A 564 15.43 15.01 11.17
CA ASN A 564 14.57 14.31 12.11
C ASN A 564 13.18 14.95 12.21
N GLY A 565 12.66 15.46 11.10
CA GLY A 565 11.31 16.02 10.98
C GLY A 565 11.27 17.44 10.49
N LEU A 566 10.06 17.95 10.40
CA LEU A 566 9.71 19.29 9.92
C LEU A 566 9.19 20.13 11.09
N PHE A 567 9.71 21.35 11.23
CA PHE A 567 9.22 22.33 12.18
C PHE A 567 8.55 23.47 11.42
N VAL A 568 7.41 23.91 11.91
CA VAL A 568 6.67 25.06 11.41
C VAL A 568 6.58 26.08 12.53
N ILE A 569 7.23 27.23 12.36
CA ILE A 569 7.40 28.26 13.39
C ILE A 569 6.59 29.49 13.01
N ASN A 570 5.80 30.02 13.92
CA ASN A 570 5.20 31.33 13.78
C ASN A 570 6.08 32.39 14.46
N PRO A 571 6.78 33.27 13.71
CA PRO A 571 7.70 34.23 14.30
C PRO A 571 7.02 35.38 15.07
N LYS A 572 5.66 35.43 15.05
CA LYS A 572 4.90 36.49 15.73
C LYS A 572 4.68 36.15 17.21
N ASP A 573 4.29 34.91 17.48
CA ASP A 573 3.95 34.39 18.81
C ASP A 573 4.94 33.32 19.31
N LYS A 574 5.98 33.03 18.53
CA LYS A 574 7.02 32.02 18.80
C LYS A 574 6.51 30.59 18.99
N SER A 575 5.26 30.34 18.60
CA SER A 575 4.72 28.99 18.60
C SER A 575 5.40 28.11 17.54
N SER A 576 5.45 26.82 17.79
CA SER A 576 5.99 25.85 16.84
C SER A 576 5.15 24.59 16.79
N ARG A 577 5.11 23.95 15.60
CA ARG A 577 4.51 22.64 15.37
C ARG A 577 5.56 21.72 14.77
N PHE A 578 5.53 20.47 15.16
CA PHE A 578 6.42 19.43 14.66
C PHE A 578 5.67 18.41 13.86
N PHE A 579 6.28 17.91 12.77
CA PHE A 579 5.77 16.83 11.94
C PHE A 579 6.89 15.81 11.69
N GLY A 580 6.71 14.61 12.19
CA GLY A 580 7.56 13.44 11.98
C GLY A 580 6.74 12.24 11.47
N LYS A 581 7.27 11.04 11.60
CA LYS A 581 6.57 9.80 11.22
C LYS A 581 5.30 9.57 12.03
N ALA A 582 5.31 9.91 13.32
CA ALA A 582 4.14 9.79 14.19
C ALA A 582 2.97 10.68 13.73
N GLU A 583 3.28 11.85 13.15
CA GLU A 583 2.31 12.79 12.57
C GLU A 583 1.97 12.47 11.11
N GLY A 584 2.47 11.34 10.57
CA GLY A 584 2.11 10.81 9.25
C GLY A 584 3.08 11.16 8.12
N MET A 585 4.27 11.70 8.40
CA MET A 585 5.27 11.95 7.36
C MET A 585 5.85 10.61 6.83
N PRO A 586 6.09 10.47 5.50
CA PRO A 586 6.64 9.23 4.93
C PRO A 586 8.12 9.01 5.30
N ASN A 587 8.84 10.09 5.60
CA ASN A 587 10.20 10.07 6.09
C ASN A 587 10.47 11.35 6.92
N GLU A 588 11.34 11.24 7.91
CA GLU A 588 11.69 12.38 8.77
C GLU A 588 12.75 13.29 8.13
N MET A 589 13.51 12.80 7.16
CA MET A 589 14.49 13.61 6.46
C MET A 589 13.79 14.50 5.42
N ILE A 590 13.87 15.81 5.61
CA ILE A 590 13.30 16.79 4.70
C ILE A 590 14.33 17.18 3.64
N ASN A 591 14.00 16.95 2.38
CA ASN A 591 14.89 17.27 1.26
C ASN A 591 14.66 18.66 0.69
N GLY A 592 13.43 19.17 0.72
CA GLY A 592 13.12 20.52 0.25
C GLY A 592 11.67 20.90 0.47
N MET A 593 11.36 22.18 0.27
CA MET A 593 10.03 22.75 0.49
C MET A 593 9.76 23.87 -0.53
N ILE A 594 8.51 23.93 -1.02
CA ILE A 594 8.04 24.96 -1.96
C ILE A 594 6.58 25.28 -1.65
N GLU A 595 6.18 26.53 -1.78
CA GLU A 595 4.79 26.97 -1.63
C GLU A 595 4.12 27.06 -3.00
N ASP A 596 2.89 26.59 -3.13
CA ASP A 596 2.12 26.72 -4.35
C ASP A 596 1.33 28.06 -4.40
N ARG A 597 0.76 28.38 -5.56
CA ARG A 597 -0.02 29.61 -5.75
C ARG A 597 -1.30 29.70 -4.89
N TYR A 598 -1.67 28.63 -4.20
CA TYR A 598 -2.83 28.57 -3.30
C TYR A 598 -2.42 28.66 -1.82
N GLY A 599 -1.12 28.84 -1.55
CA GLY A 599 -0.58 28.89 -0.19
C GLY A 599 -0.42 27.53 0.49
N ASN A 600 -0.46 26.42 -0.26
CA ASN A 600 -0.11 25.12 0.30
C ASN A 600 1.41 24.91 0.21
N VAL A 601 1.97 24.32 1.26
CA VAL A 601 3.40 24.00 1.30
C VAL A 601 3.62 22.54 0.91
N TRP A 602 4.46 22.35 -0.09
CA TRP A 602 4.89 21.05 -0.56
C TRP A 602 6.26 20.71 -0.01
N VAL A 603 6.41 19.50 0.48
CA VAL A 603 7.62 19.03 1.17
C VAL A 603 8.09 17.73 0.53
N THR A 604 9.33 17.70 0.05
CA THR A 604 9.95 16.49 -0.49
C THR A 604 10.74 15.76 0.58
N THR A 605 10.61 14.43 0.59
CA THR A 605 11.34 13.51 1.45
C THR A 605 11.95 12.39 0.58
N PRO A 606 12.89 11.57 1.08
CA PRO A 606 13.41 10.43 0.31
C PRO A 606 12.35 9.42 -0.11
N ASN A 607 11.23 9.31 0.63
CA ASN A 607 10.22 8.28 0.43
C ASN A 607 8.89 8.81 -0.07
N GLY A 608 8.78 10.11 -0.38
CA GLY A 608 7.53 10.69 -0.85
C GLY A 608 7.49 12.19 -0.83
N LEU A 609 6.38 12.70 -1.34
CA LEU A 609 6.01 14.11 -1.42
C LEU A 609 4.84 14.37 -0.47
N CYS A 610 4.91 15.44 0.30
CA CYS A 610 3.87 15.86 1.22
C CYS A 610 3.29 17.21 0.78
N ARG A 611 1.98 17.39 0.93
CA ARG A 611 1.30 18.69 0.79
C ARG A 611 0.67 19.05 2.11
N PHE A 612 1.01 20.22 2.61
CA PHE A 612 0.38 20.83 3.78
C PHE A 612 -0.61 21.89 3.33
N GLN A 613 -1.85 21.70 3.67
CA GLN A 613 -2.92 22.66 3.43
C GLN A 613 -3.36 23.29 4.75
N ARG A 614 -3.40 24.61 4.80
CA ARG A 614 -3.91 25.32 5.96
C ARG A 614 -5.44 25.40 5.90
N LEU A 615 -6.09 24.95 6.95
CA LEU A 615 -7.54 25.02 7.12
C LEU A 615 -7.96 26.38 7.68
N GLN A 616 -9.27 26.67 7.65
CA GLN A 616 -9.83 27.95 8.14
C GLN A 616 -9.61 28.20 9.64
N ASP A 617 -9.52 27.13 10.42
CA ASP A 617 -9.21 27.15 11.86
C ASP A 617 -7.71 27.31 12.17
N GLY A 618 -6.85 27.37 11.15
CA GLY A 618 -5.40 27.49 11.27
C GLY A 618 -4.68 26.15 11.45
N GLU A 619 -5.40 25.02 11.46
CA GLU A 619 -4.82 23.70 11.44
C GLU A 619 -4.15 23.39 10.10
N LEU A 620 -3.09 22.54 10.14
CA LEU A 620 -2.38 22.08 8.95
C LEU A 620 -2.81 20.65 8.63
N LYS A 621 -3.48 20.49 7.50
CA LYS A 621 -3.84 19.17 6.97
C LYS A 621 -2.71 18.63 6.11
N LEU A 622 -2.17 17.47 6.48
CA LEU A 622 -1.11 16.76 5.75
C LEU A 622 -1.72 15.79 4.73
N MET A 623 -1.24 15.84 3.49
CA MET A 623 -1.48 14.84 2.45
C MET A 623 -0.15 14.27 2.00
N VAL A 624 -0.04 12.94 1.90
CA VAL A 624 1.19 12.22 1.53
C VAL A 624 1.01 11.52 0.19
N PHE A 625 2.05 11.61 -0.64
CA PHE A 625 2.14 10.95 -1.94
C PHE A 625 3.45 10.17 -1.97
N ASP A 626 3.37 8.85 -2.11
CA ASP A 626 4.52 7.95 -2.11
C ASP A 626 4.43 6.90 -3.24
N SER A 627 5.38 5.98 -3.29
CA SER A 627 5.42 4.93 -4.31
C SER A 627 4.26 3.94 -4.23
N GLN A 628 3.54 3.89 -3.11
CA GLN A 628 2.41 2.99 -2.94
C GLN A 628 1.09 3.60 -3.42
N ASN A 629 1.02 4.94 -3.51
CA ASN A 629 -0.25 5.59 -3.83
C ASN A 629 -0.29 6.37 -5.15
N LYS A 630 0.71 7.19 -5.48
CA LYS A 630 0.60 8.05 -6.67
C LYS A 630 1.93 8.31 -7.38
N LEU A 631 3.04 7.97 -6.76
CA LEU A 631 4.37 8.21 -7.29
C LEU A 631 5.03 6.87 -7.63
N GLY A 632 5.32 6.62 -8.89
CA GLY A 632 6.07 5.45 -9.31
C GLY A 632 7.49 5.44 -8.72
N LYS A 633 8.15 6.62 -8.68
CA LYS A 633 9.46 6.84 -8.08
C LYS A 633 9.39 7.94 -7.05
N SER A 634 9.78 7.68 -5.81
CA SER A 634 9.66 8.60 -4.69
C SER A 634 11.00 9.13 -4.15
N ASN A 635 12.12 8.79 -4.78
CA ASN A 635 13.45 9.23 -4.36
C ASN A 635 13.74 10.66 -4.85
N PHE A 636 13.19 11.66 -4.14
CA PHE A 636 13.38 13.06 -4.47
C PHE A 636 14.78 13.55 -4.09
N GLY A 637 15.41 14.29 -4.99
CA GLY A 637 16.70 14.92 -4.75
C GLY A 637 16.63 16.05 -3.72
N TRP A 638 17.78 16.41 -3.15
CA TRP A 638 17.85 17.51 -2.21
C TRP A 638 17.64 18.86 -2.92
N MET A 639 16.55 19.58 -2.54
CA MET A 639 16.14 20.87 -3.09
C MET A 639 15.98 20.90 -4.64
N THR A 640 15.54 19.77 -5.22
CA THR A 640 15.27 19.66 -6.65
C THR A 640 13.80 19.99 -6.94
N MET A 641 13.40 21.24 -6.73
CA MET A 641 12.04 21.70 -6.97
C MET A 641 12.03 23.14 -7.46
N GLY A 642 10.97 23.51 -8.14
CA GLY A 642 10.80 24.85 -8.69
C GLY A 642 9.39 25.11 -9.22
N HIS A 643 9.08 26.39 -9.46
CA HIS A 643 7.87 26.79 -10.13
C HIS A 643 8.08 26.74 -11.66
N LEU A 644 7.04 26.29 -12.35
CA LEU A 644 6.96 26.34 -13.81
C LEU A 644 5.95 27.39 -14.26
N ALA A 645 6.04 27.76 -15.53
CA ALA A 645 5.05 28.63 -16.17
C ALA A 645 3.62 28.05 -15.97
N GLY A 646 2.63 28.94 -15.78
CA GLY A 646 1.25 28.55 -15.53
C GLY A 646 0.95 28.08 -14.11
N GLY A 647 1.92 28.18 -13.16
CA GLY A 647 1.74 27.85 -11.75
C GLY A 647 1.85 26.34 -11.44
N ASN A 648 2.37 25.55 -12.36
CA ASN A 648 2.77 24.17 -12.11
C ASN A 648 4.01 24.12 -11.25
N LEU A 649 4.18 23.00 -10.53
CA LEU A 649 5.37 22.70 -9.73
C LEU A 649 6.19 21.62 -10.39
N PHE A 650 7.51 21.74 -10.26
CA PHE A 650 8.48 20.75 -10.66
C PHE A 650 9.09 20.09 -9.44
N PHE A 651 9.21 18.76 -9.45
CA PHE A 651 9.88 17.98 -8.41
C PHE A 651 10.85 17.01 -9.06
N GLY A 652 12.14 17.19 -8.85
CA GLY A 652 13.18 16.33 -9.40
C GLY A 652 13.46 15.11 -8.53
N THR A 653 13.62 13.97 -9.18
CA THR A 653 14.14 12.73 -8.60
C THR A 653 15.55 12.47 -9.11
N GLN A 654 16.15 11.35 -8.72
CA GLN A 654 17.48 10.98 -9.18
C GLN A 654 17.56 10.75 -10.70
N ASP A 655 16.49 10.16 -11.30
CA ASP A 655 16.48 9.72 -12.70
C ASP A 655 15.54 10.52 -13.60
N GLY A 656 14.77 11.46 -13.04
CA GLY A 656 13.76 12.20 -13.78
C GLY A 656 13.08 13.27 -12.92
N TYR A 657 11.86 13.64 -13.31
CA TYR A 657 11.13 14.69 -12.62
C TYR A 657 9.61 14.49 -12.74
N TYR A 658 8.89 15.10 -11.81
CA TYR A 658 7.44 15.22 -11.84
C TYR A 658 7.02 16.65 -12.15
N ILE A 659 5.97 16.80 -12.94
CA ILE A 659 5.23 18.05 -13.11
C ILE A 659 3.89 17.89 -12.39
N VAL A 660 3.57 18.83 -11.52
CA VAL A 660 2.35 18.83 -10.73
C VAL A 660 1.60 20.13 -10.94
N ASN A 661 0.36 20.07 -11.37
CA ASN A 661 -0.54 21.21 -11.29
C ASN A 661 -1.26 21.15 -9.92
N PRO A 662 -1.01 22.10 -9.01
CA PRO A 662 -1.63 22.07 -7.69
C PRO A 662 -3.17 22.13 -7.71
N ALA A 663 -3.79 22.69 -8.79
CA ALA A 663 -5.24 22.73 -8.97
C ALA A 663 -5.86 21.35 -9.21
N ASP A 664 -5.10 20.45 -9.82
CA ASP A 664 -5.59 19.11 -10.18
C ASP A 664 -5.46 18.12 -9.01
N VAL A 665 -4.70 18.50 -7.97
CA VAL A 665 -4.53 17.68 -6.77
C VAL A 665 -5.75 17.81 -5.87
N ARG A 666 -6.74 16.97 -6.12
CA ARG A 666 -8.00 16.92 -5.36
C ARG A 666 -7.94 15.86 -4.26
N GLU A 667 -8.69 16.11 -3.21
CA GLU A 667 -8.98 15.10 -2.20
C GLU A 667 -9.84 14.00 -2.82
N MET A 668 -9.44 12.76 -2.62
CA MET A 668 -10.27 11.63 -3.02
C MET A 668 -11.30 11.38 -1.94
N LYS A 669 -12.56 11.44 -2.30
CA LYS A 669 -13.62 10.95 -1.43
C LYS A 669 -13.68 9.43 -1.56
N TYR A 670 -13.22 8.74 -0.53
CA TYR A 670 -13.38 7.31 -0.43
C TYR A 670 -14.88 6.96 -0.31
N THR A 671 -15.37 6.13 -1.21
CA THR A 671 -16.77 5.67 -1.23
C THR A 671 -16.88 4.16 -1.03
N GLY A 672 -15.81 3.50 -0.60
CA GLY A 672 -15.77 2.07 -0.39
C GLY A 672 -16.69 1.63 0.75
N HIS A 673 -17.16 0.39 0.63
CA HIS A 673 -17.91 -0.33 1.67
C HIS A 673 -17.06 -1.53 2.07
N PRO A 674 -16.76 -1.75 3.37
CA PRO A 674 -15.95 -2.89 3.76
C PRO A 674 -16.68 -4.20 3.53
N ILE A 675 -15.94 -5.23 3.10
CA ILE A 675 -16.42 -6.60 2.93
C ILE A 675 -15.52 -7.57 3.69
N PHE A 676 -16.08 -8.68 4.17
CA PHE A 676 -15.29 -9.77 4.72
C PHE A 676 -14.75 -10.66 3.61
N THR A 677 -13.44 -10.95 3.63
CA THR A 677 -12.76 -11.68 2.56
C THR A 677 -12.39 -13.11 2.92
N SER A 678 -11.87 -13.35 4.12
CA SER A 678 -11.46 -14.69 4.57
C SER A 678 -11.73 -14.90 6.06
N LEU A 679 -11.93 -16.16 6.42
CA LEU A 679 -12.03 -16.64 7.81
C LEU A 679 -10.91 -17.64 8.07
N TRP A 680 -10.23 -17.46 9.20
CA TRP A 680 -9.29 -18.43 9.75
C TRP A 680 -9.79 -18.89 11.12
N VAL A 681 -9.84 -20.18 11.32
CA VAL A 681 -10.20 -20.80 12.59
C VAL A 681 -9.03 -21.67 13.04
N ASN A 682 -8.54 -21.46 14.25
CA ASN A 682 -7.39 -22.18 14.80
C ASN A 682 -6.17 -22.17 13.86
N ASN A 683 -5.89 -21.03 13.20
CA ASN A 683 -4.83 -20.82 12.20
C ASN A 683 -4.97 -21.63 10.89
N GLN A 684 -6.16 -22.19 10.63
CA GLN A 684 -6.47 -22.83 9.35
C GLN A 684 -7.48 -21.97 8.58
N GLU A 685 -7.25 -21.78 7.30
CA GLU A 685 -8.19 -21.07 6.44
C GLU A 685 -9.43 -21.92 6.17
N VAL A 686 -10.59 -21.31 6.38
CA VAL A 686 -11.90 -21.92 6.20
C VAL A 686 -12.51 -21.46 4.89
N SER A 687 -12.58 -22.36 3.91
CA SER A 687 -13.23 -22.11 2.61
C SER A 687 -14.67 -22.67 2.63
N PRO A 688 -15.62 -22.06 1.90
CA PRO A 688 -16.98 -22.58 1.76
C PRO A 688 -16.99 -24.03 1.26
N GLY A 689 -17.82 -24.87 1.91
CA GLY A 689 -18.00 -26.27 1.52
C GLY A 689 -16.84 -27.21 1.85
N LYS A 690 -15.72 -26.71 2.38
CA LYS A 690 -14.59 -27.56 2.84
C LYS A 690 -14.75 -27.93 4.31
N GLU A 691 -14.38 -29.16 4.61
CA GLU A 691 -14.35 -29.65 5.98
C GLU A 691 -13.04 -29.22 6.66
N VAL A 692 -13.18 -28.70 7.87
CA VAL A 692 -12.09 -28.41 8.79
C VAL A 692 -12.41 -29.19 10.06
N ASP A 693 -11.49 -30.01 10.53
CA ASP A 693 -11.66 -30.88 11.71
C ASP A 693 -12.96 -31.75 11.65
N GLY A 694 -13.28 -32.29 10.45
CA GLY A 694 -14.44 -33.16 10.23
C GLY A 694 -15.78 -32.43 10.22
N ARG A 695 -15.79 -31.11 9.99
CA ARG A 695 -17.00 -30.29 9.92
C ARG A 695 -16.86 -29.19 8.85
N THR A 696 -17.94 -28.95 8.14
CA THR A 696 -18.09 -27.76 7.29
C THR A 696 -18.52 -26.57 8.16
N ILE A 697 -17.62 -25.62 8.39
CA ILE A 697 -17.86 -24.41 9.19
C ILE A 697 -18.64 -23.39 8.35
N LEU A 698 -18.22 -23.17 7.09
CA LEU A 698 -18.86 -22.27 6.15
C LEU A 698 -19.55 -23.06 5.04
N THR A 699 -20.84 -22.84 4.84
CA THR A 699 -21.60 -23.35 3.69
C THR A 699 -21.62 -22.37 2.51
N SER A 700 -21.34 -21.09 2.81
CA SER A 700 -21.25 -19.99 1.84
C SER A 700 -20.14 -19.02 2.23
N THR A 701 -19.75 -18.13 1.32
CA THR A 701 -18.73 -17.10 1.57
C THR A 701 -19.13 -16.20 2.76
N LEU A 702 -18.16 -15.65 3.46
CA LEU A 702 -18.39 -14.81 4.64
C LEU A 702 -19.30 -13.62 4.36
N SER A 703 -19.14 -12.98 3.19
CA SER A 703 -19.98 -11.86 2.76
C SER A 703 -21.43 -12.27 2.47
N ALA A 704 -21.68 -13.54 2.15
CA ALA A 704 -23.02 -14.09 1.91
C ALA A 704 -23.60 -14.73 3.18
N THR A 705 -22.78 -15.06 4.18
CA THR A 705 -23.18 -15.68 5.45
C THR A 705 -23.52 -14.57 6.43
N GLY A 706 -24.79 -14.40 6.78
CA GLY A 706 -25.18 -13.40 7.80
C GLY A 706 -24.77 -13.80 9.23
N GLN A 707 -24.52 -15.08 9.46
CA GLN A 707 -24.22 -15.64 10.78
C GLN A 707 -23.14 -16.73 10.68
N LEU A 708 -22.11 -16.62 11.52
CA LEU A 708 -21.04 -17.61 11.69
C LEU A 708 -21.28 -18.39 12.98
N ILE A 709 -21.43 -19.71 12.87
CA ILE A 709 -21.65 -20.58 14.02
C ILE A 709 -20.40 -21.40 14.29
N LEU A 710 -19.80 -21.20 15.47
CA LEU A 710 -18.57 -21.84 15.92
C LEU A 710 -18.85 -22.76 17.11
N LYS A 711 -18.10 -23.84 17.24
CA LYS A 711 -18.05 -24.65 18.45
C LYS A 711 -17.11 -24.01 19.49
N HIS A 712 -17.23 -24.38 20.73
CA HIS A 712 -16.46 -23.84 21.86
C HIS A 712 -14.92 -23.97 21.69
N HIS A 713 -14.44 -24.93 20.94
CA HIS A 713 -13.01 -25.13 20.65
C HIS A 713 -12.55 -24.43 19.37
N GLU A 714 -13.46 -23.89 18.58
CA GLU A 714 -13.21 -23.06 17.39
C GLU A 714 -13.17 -21.57 17.77
N ASN A 715 -12.54 -21.25 18.89
CA ASN A 715 -12.62 -19.95 19.57
C ASN A 715 -11.43 -19.02 19.31
N PHE A 716 -10.49 -19.45 18.50
CA PHE A 716 -9.41 -18.62 17.95
C PHE A 716 -9.72 -18.32 16.50
N ILE A 717 -10.19 -17.09 16.24
CA ILE A 717 -10.60 -16.69 14.89
C ILE A 717 -9.87 -15.45 14.42
N THR A 718 -9.54 -15.46 13.14
CA THR A 718 -9.06 -14.28 12.40
C THR A 718 -9.99 -14.04 11.23
N ILE A 719 -10.55 -12.85 11.16
CA ILE A 719 -11.43 -12.41 10.09
C ILE A 719 -10.70 -11.34 9.30
N LEU A 720 -10.53 -11.58 7.99
CA LEU A 720 -9.94 -10.64 7.07
C LEU A 720 -11.06 -9.84 6.39
N PHE A 721 -10.79 -8.57 6.13
CA PHE A 721 -11.71 -7.68 5.44
C PHE A 721 -10.97 -6.67 4.58
N SER A 722 -11.61 -6.23 3.52
CA SER A 722 -11.11 -5.23 2.59
C SER A 722 -12.09 -4.07 2.45
N GLY A 723 -11.56 -2.85 2.32
CA GLY A 723 -12.33 -1.64 2.05
C GLY A 723 -12.64 -1.43 0.57
N LEU A 724 -12.23 -2.33 -0.33
CA LEU A 724 -12.36 -2.19 -1.79
C LEU A 724 -11.75 -0.88 -2.31
N ASN A 725 -10.62 -0.50 -1.74
CA ASN A 725 -9.87 0.67 -2.16
C ASN A 725 -8.84 0.30 -3.22
N PHE A 726 -9.24 0.36 -4.48
CA PHE A 726 -8.37 0.01 -5.62
C PHE A 726 -7.26 1.05 -5.85
N ASP A 727 -7.53 2.30 -5.48
CA ASP A 727 -6.63 3.42 -5.76
C ASP A 727 -5.44 3.45 -4.80
N MET A 728 -5.74 3.32 -3.49
CA MET A 728 -4.77 3.45 -2.41
C MET A 728 -5.01 2.41 -1.32
N PRO A 729 -4.72 1.13 -1.56
CA PRO A 729 -4.96 0.07 -0.58
C PRO A 729 -4.25 0.32 0.76
N SER A 730 -2.99 0.73 0.72
CA SER A 730 -2.15 1.01 1.89
C SER A 730 -2.60 2.20 2.76
N HIS A 731 -3.49 3.04 2.22
CA HIS A 731 -4.08 4.18 2.93
C HIS A 731 -5.54 3.94 3.30
N THR A 732 -5.90 2.68 3.45
CA THR A 732 -7.22 2.29 3.95
C THR A 732 -7.16 2.13 5.46
N TYR A 733 -7.92 2.95 6.15
CA TYR A 733 -8.09 2.89 7.60
C TYR A 733 -9.32 2.03 7.91
N TYR A 734 -9.23 1.25 8.95
CA TYR A 734 -10.36 0.48 9.45
C TYR A 734 -10.57 0.76 10.93
N LYS A 735 -11.84 0.76 11.34
CA LYS A 735 -12.20 0.62 12.73
C LYS A 735 -13.19 -0.52 12.87
N TYR A 736 -12.94 -1.35 13.87
CA TYR A 736 -13.82 -2.47 14.15
C TYR A 736 -14.08 -2.61 15.65
N ARG A 737 -15.19 -3.22 15.98
CA ARG A 737 -15.52 -3.67 17.34
C ARG A 737 -16.27 -4.97 17.29
N LEU A 738 -16.15 -5.75 18.35
CA LEU A 738 -16.93 -6.96 18.57
C LEU A 738 -17.90 -6.71 19.74
N LYS A 739 -19.13 -6.35 19.42
CA LYS A 739 -20.19 -6.20 20.44
C LYS A 739 -20.43 -7.54 21.14
N GLY A 740 -20.67 -7.50 22.41
CA GLY A 740 -20.73 -8.69 23.27
C GLY A 740 -19.39 -9.05 23.92
N LEU A 741 -18.26 -8.60 23.34
CA LEU A 741 -16.93 -8.68 23.95
C LEU A 741 -16.47 -7.33 24.47
N SER A 742 -16.53 -6.30 23.63
CA SER A 742 -16.15 -4.92 23.97
C SER A 742 -16.84 -3.91 23.06
N ASP A 743 -17.30 -2.79 23.63
CA ASP A 743 -17.86 -1.67 22.87
C ASP A 743 -16.81 -0.68 22.36
N ARG A 744 -15.54 -0.89 22.69
CA ARG A 744 -14.44 -0.03 22.25
C ARG A 744 -14.09 -0.29 20.79
N TRP A 745 -13.90 0.80 20.02
CA TRP A 745 -13.38 0.73 18.67
C TRP A 745 -11.88 0.48 18.67
N VAL A 746 -11.45 -0.44 17.82
CA VAL A 746 -10.05 -0.68 17.50
C VAL A 746 -9.79 -0.08 16.12
N GLU A 747 -8.91 0.91 16.04
CA GLU A 747 -8.52 1.51 14.76
C GLU A 747 -7.20 0.90 14.30
N ILE A 748 -7.14 0.52 13.02
CA ILE A 748 -5.95 -0.04 12.37
C ILE A 748 -5.72 0.61 11.01
N ASN A 749 -4.44 0.69 10.63
CA ASN A 749 -4.01 1.10 9.29
C ASN A 749 -2.98 0.08 8.76
N PRO A 750 -3.44 -1.03 8.17
CA PRO A 750 -2.55 -2.05 7.63
C PRO A 750 -1.85 -1.55 6.36
N GLN A 751 -0.53 -1.70 6.28
CA GLN A 751 0.26 -1.25 5.14
C GLN A 751 -0.04 -2.02 3.85
N ASP A 752 -0.50 -3.26 3.96
CA ASP A 752 -0.95 -4.10 2.83
C ASP A 752 -2.41 -3.84 2.42
N GLY A 753 -3.11 -2.94 3.12
CA GLY A 753 -4.51 -2.60 2.88
C GLY A 753 -5.52 -3.63 3.36
N VAL A 754 -5.09 -4.78 3.89
CA VAL A 754 -5.97 -5.87 4.36
C VAL A 754 -6.21 -5.74 5.85
N GLY A 755 -7.44 -5.45 6.23
CA GLY A 755 -7.86 -5.41 7.63
C GLY A 755 -7.91 -6.81 8.23
N ARG A 756 -7.45 -6.93 9.50
CA ARG A 756 -7.44 -8.20 10.25
C ARG A 756 -7.99 -7.98 11.65
N ALA A 757 -9.03 -8.72 11.98
CA ALA A 757 -9.56 -8.78 13.34
C ALA A 757 -9.27 -10.14 13.95
N ASN A 758 -8.43 -10.15 14.98
CA ASN A 758 -8.01 -11.36 15.67
C ASN A 758 -8.72 -11.45 17.01
N PHE A 759 -9.41 -12.55 17.24
CA PHE A 759 -10.08 -12.83 18.49
C PHE A 759 -9.59 -14.16 19.04
N THR A 760 -9.10 -14.11 20.26
CA THR A 760 -8.56 -15.30 20.95
C THR A 760 -9.45 -15.66 22.11
N ASN A 761 -9.74 -16.95 22.25
CA ASN A 761 -10.47 -17.52 23.37
C ASN A 761 -11.87 -16.86 23.60
N LEU A 762 -12.64 -16.76 22.51
CA LEU A 762 -14.02 -16.29 22.61
C LEU A 762 -14.85 -17.22 23.49
N ALA A 763 -15.48 -16.66 24.51
CA ALA A 763 -16.40 -17.40 25.37
C ALA A 763 -17.66 -17.82 24.59
N PRO A 764 -18.35 -18.87 24.98
CA PRO A 764 -19.67 -19.18 24.42
C PRO A 764 -20.63 -18.01 24.59
N GLY A 765 -21.23 -17.58 23.46
CA GLY A 765 -22.13 -16.42 23.43
C GLY A 765 -22.38 -15.94 22.01
N SER A 766 -23.17 -14.88 21.89
CA SER A 766 -23.48 -14.24 20.62
C SER A 766 -22.77 -12.89 20.55
N TYR A 767 -22.09 -12.65 19.44
CA TYR A 767 -21.29 -11.46 19.16
C TYR A 767 -21.68 -10.86 17.82
N GLU A 768 -21.51 -9.54 17.67
CA GLU A 768 -21.68 -8.84 16.41
C GLU A 768 -20.39 -8.10 16.08
N LEU A 769 -19.71 -8.53 15.01
CA LEU A 769 -18.55 -7.81 14.47
C LEU A 769 -19.03 -6.71 13.55
N GLU A 770 -18.66 -5.48 13.86
CA GLU A 770 -18.88 -4.31 13.02
C GLU A 770 -17.55 -3.78 12.52
N VAL A 771 -17.45 -3.54 11.21
CA VAL A 771 -16.26 -3.00 10.56
C VAL A 771 -16.64 -1.79 9.71
N TYR A 772 -15.96 -0.67 9.91
CA TYR A 772 -15.99 0.50 9.03
C TYR A 772 -14.65 0.64 8.33
N SER A 773 -14.68 1.17 7.12
CA SER A 773 -13.47 1.55 6.38
C SER A 773 -13.50 3.04 6.06
N ALA A 774 -12.31 3.64 5.96
CA ALA A 774 -12.11 5.01 5.54
C ALA A 774 -10.90 5.09 4.61
N GLY A 775 -10.88 6.05 3.73
CA GLY A 775 -9.71 6.39 2.94
C GLY A 775 -8.74 7.28 3.71
N PHE A 776 -7.83 7.87 2.97
CA PHE A 776 -6.82 8.80 3.49
C PHE A 776 -7.41 10.00 4.26
N ASP A 777 -8.59 10.46 3.85
CA ASP A 777 -9.33 11.56 4.48
C ASP A 777 -9.94 11.21 5.84
N LYS A 778 -9.84 9.93 6.26
CA LYS A 778 -10.45 9.38 7.47
C LYS A 778 -11.97 9.58 7.57
N VAL A 779 -12.63 9.80 6.43
CA VAL A 779 -14.08 9.82 6.35
C VAL A 779 -14.59 8.38 6.32
N TRP A 780 -15.26 7.97 7.37
CA TRP A 780 -15.74 6.60 7.53
C TRP A 780 -16.90 6.27 6.58
N SER A 781 -16.94 5.03 6.12
CA SER A 781 -18.04 4.49 5.30
C SER A 781 -19.38 4.71 6.00
N LYS A 782 -20.44 4.97 5.22
CA LYS A 782 -21.77 5.26 5.76
C LYS A 782 -22.38 4.08 6.50
N GLN A 783 -22.07 2.88 6.07
CA GLN A 783 -22.59 1.62 6.65
C GLN A 783 -21.41 0.70 6.98
N PRO A 784 -21.47 -0.02 8.12
CA PRO A 784 -20.50 -1.04 8.46
C PRO A 784 -20.75 -2.32 7.66
N ALA A 785 -19.72 -3.15 7.51
CA ALA A 785 -19.91 -4.57 7.31
C ALA A 785 -20.20 -5.21 8.67
N THR A 786 -21.23 -6.06 8.75
CA THR A 786 -21.65 -6.71 9.98
C THR A 786 -21.64 -8.22 9.82
N LEU A 787 -21.18 -8.93 10.85
CA LEU A 787 -21.18 -10.38 10.92
C LEU A 787 -21.59 -10.82 12.32
N LEU A 788 -22.66 -11.61 12.39
CA LEU A 788 -23.06 -12.24 13.64
C LEU A 788 -22.20 -13.49 13.89
N ILE A 789 -21.62 -13.61 15.07
CA ILE A 789 -20.75 -14.72 15.46
C ILE A 789 -21.38 -15.37 16.69
N GLU A 790 -21.73 -16.63 16.59
CA GLU A 790 -22.27 -17.42 17.68
C GLU A 790 -21.29 -18.53 18.07
N VAL A 791 -20.76 -18.47 19.27
CA VAL A 791 -19.91 -19.53 19.82
C VAL A 791 -20.76 -20.41 20.70
N GLN A 792 -20.96 -21.65 20.27
CA GLN A 792 -21.78 -22.62 20.96
C GLN A 792 -21.09 -23.11 22.24
N PRO A 793 -21.82 -23.24 23.35
CA PRO A 793 -21.24 -23.78 24.57
C PRO A 793 -20.90 -25.27 24.41
N PRO A 794 -19.86 -25.75 25.10
CA PRO A 794 -19.59 -27.19 25.16
C PRO A 794 -20.79 -27.94 25.77
N LEU A 795 -20.95 -29.21 25.40
CA LEU A 795 -22.07 -30.03 25.81
C LEU A 795 -22.30 -30.01 27.35
N TRP A 796 -21.21 -29.93 28.09
CA TRP A 796 -21.25 -29.88 29.56
C TRP A 796 -21.66 -28.51 30.14
N ALA A 797 -21.60 -27.43 29.34
CA ALA A 797 -21.97 -26.07 29.77
C ALA A 797 -23.34 -25.62 29.25
N THR A 798 -24.06 -26.47 28.51
CA THR A 798 -25.42 -26.20 28.01
C THR A 798 -26.43 -26.09 29.15
N TRP A 799 -27.57 -25.43 28.89
CA TRP A 799 -28.60 -25.23 29.89
C TRP A 799 -29.14 -26.57 30.49
N TRP A 800 -29.27 -27.59 29.62
CA TRP A 800 -29.71 -28.92 30.08
C TRP A 800 -28.59 -29.65 30.84
N ALA A 801 -27.31 -29.47 30.50
CA ALA A 801 -26.20 -29.99 31.30
C ALA A 801 -26.16 -29.32 32.69
N LYS A 802 -26.34 -28.00 32.74
CA LYS A 802 -26.48 -27.26 34.00
C LYS A 802 -27.69 -27.76 34.82
N LEU A 803 -28.80 -28.10 34.13
CA LEU A 803 -29.95 -28.73 34.79
C LEU A 803 -29.59 -30.10 35.36
N ILE A 804 -28.83 -30.93 34.59
CA ILE A 804 -28.35 -32.24 35.07
C ILE A 804 -27.41 -32.03 36.27
N TYR A 805 -26.49 -31.07 36.20
CA TYR A 805 -25.60 -30.74 37.32
C TYR A 805 -26.37 -30.26 38.53
N PHE A 806 -27.42 -29.45 38.32
CA PHE A 806 -28.28 -29.00 39.39
C PHE A 806 -29.04 -30.20 40.01
N LEU A 807 -29.58 -31.10 39.17
CA LEU A 807 -30.24 -32.31 39.65
C LEU A 807 -29.25 -33.25 40.34
N LEU A 808 -28.03 -33.42 39.81
CA LEU A 808 -26.96 -34.17 40.48
C LEU A 808 -26.56 -33.50 41.80
N PHE A 809 -26.43 -32.17 41.81
CA PHE A 809 -26.14 -31.40 43.01
C PHE A 809 -27.22 -31.58 44.07
N VAL A 810 -28.52 -31.51 43.67
CA VAL A 810 -29.63 -31.79 44.55
C VAL A 810 -29.62 -33.25 45.03
N ALA A 811 -29.31 -34.20 44.11
CA ALA A 811 -29.16 -35.61 44.47
C ALA A 811 -27.99 -35.84 45.44
N ILE A 812 -26.86 -35.16 45.25
CA ILE A 812 -25.70 -35.16 46.14
C ILE A 812 -26.07 -34.53 47.50
N LEU A 813 -26.84 -33.43 47.50
CA LEU A 813 -27.32 -32.80 48.73
C LEU A 813 -28.25 -33.74 49.48
N VAL A 814 -29.19 -34.38 48.76
CA VAL A 814 -30.11 -35.37 49.38
C VAL A 814 -29.35 -36.61 49.90
N TRP A 815 -28.33 -37.06 49.05
CA TRP A 815 -27.46 -38.16 49.47
C TRP A 815 -26.57 -37.72 50.64
N GLY A 816 -25.95 -36.52 50.55
CA GLY A 816 -25.16 -35.94 51.63
C GLY A 816 -25.95 -35.66 52.89
N PHE A 817 -27.24 -35.27 52.77
CA PHE A 817 -28.12 -35.11 53.91
C PHE A 817 -28.47 -36.48 54.54
N ARG A 818 -28.71 -37.50 53.68
CA ARG A 818 -28.89 -38.89 54.19
C ARG A 818 -27.56 -39.42 54.76
N TRP A 819 -26.41 -39.14 54.09
CA TRP A 819 -25.10 -39.56 54.55
C TRP A 819 -24.68 -38.79 55.84
N LYS A 820 -25.05 -37.50 55.96
CA LYS A 820 -24.81 -36.68 57.15
C LYS A 820 -25.72 -37.12 58.34
N MET A 821 -26.91 -37.56 58.01
CA MET A 821 -27.78 -38.24 59.05
C MET A 821 -27.16 -39.57 59.51
N GLU A 822 -26.52 -40.29 58.61
CA GLU A 822 -25.82 -41.54 58.91
C GLU A 822 -24.39 -41.28 59.50
N GLN A 823 -23.72 -40.18 59.15
CA GLN A 823 -22.42 -39.73 59.72
C GLN A 823 -22.58 -39.03 61.07
N ASN A 824 -23.65 -38.39 61.36
CA ASN A 824 -23.91 -37.96 62.77
C ASN A 824 -23.88 -39.17 63.74
N ARG A 825 -23.90 -40.33 63.14
CA ARG A 825 -23.66 -41.62 63.82
C ARG A 825 -22.16 -42.03 63.84
N ARG A 826 -21.31 -41.44 63.00
CA ARG A 826 -19.87 -41.81 62.92
C ARG A 826 -18.89 -40.64 63.16
N ARG A 827 -19.35 -39.62 63.84
CA ARG A 827 -18.59 -38.35 64.03
C ARG A 827 -17.52 -38.36 65.15
N MET A 828 -16.79 -39.42 65.31
CA MET A 828 -15.67 -39.41 66.23
C MET A 828 -14.28 -39.77 65.60
N GLU A 829 -14.13 -39.98 64.31
CA GLU A 829 -12.90 -40.47 63.77
C GLU A 829 -12.16 -39.57 62.73
N ASP A 830 -12.65 -38.45 62.29
CA ASP A 830 -12.07 -37.75 61.13
C ASP A 830 -11.47 -36.33 61.35
N GLU A 831 -11.04 -36.01 62.56
CA GLU A 831 -10.26 -34.74 62.77
C GLU A 831 -8.81 -34.79 62.29
N LYS A 832 -8.30 -35.91 61.85
CA LYS A 832 -6.89 -36.08 61.50
C LYS A 832 -6.48 -35.80 60.03
N TYR A 833 -7.39 -35.58 59.14
CA TYR A 833 -7.03 -35.47 57.72
C TYR A 833 -6.90 -34.03 57.12
N LYS A 834 -7.31 -32.99 57.89
CA LYS A 834 -7.22 -31.59 57.36
C LYS A 834 -5.86 -30.93 57.46
N GLU A 835 -4.94 -31.48 58.23
CA GLU A 835 -3.58 -30.87 58.33
C GLU A 835 -2.64 -31.22 57.19
N LEU A 836 -2.96 -32.19 56.35
CA LEU A 836 -1.99 -32.69 55.32
C LEU A 836 -1.94 -31.89 54.02
N GLU A 837 -2.99 -31.20 53.62
CA GLU A 837 -3.00 -30.47 52.33
C GLU A 837 -2.43 -29.05 52.41
N GLU A 838 -2.59 -28.39 53.57
CA GLU A 838 -1.94 -27.08 53.76
C GLU A 838 -0.42 -27.19 53.88
N MET A 839 0.08 -28.35 54.32
CA MET A 839 1.54 -28.59 54.39
C MET A 839 2.21 -28.71 53.02
N LYS A 840 1.57 -29.26 52.01
CA LYS A 840 2.15 -29.40 50.66
C LYS A 840 2.44 -28.06 50.02
N TYR A 841 1.60 -27.05 50.20
CA TYR A 841 1.74 -25.73 49.57
C TYR A 841 2.89 -24.90 50.19
N ARG A 842 2.98 -24.93 51.52
CA ARG A 842 4.08 -24.29 52.24
C ARG A 842 5.42 -25.00 52.01
N PHE A 843 5.39 -26.32 51.82
CA PHE A 843 6.54 -27.18 51.64
C PHE A 843 7.35 -26.82 50.39
N PHE A 844 6.72 -26.67 49.24
CA PHE A 844 7.46 -26.37 47.99
C PHE A 844 8.06 -24.96 47.97
N THR A 845 7.38 -23.97 48.52
CA THR A 845 7.92 -22.61 48.60
C THR A 845 9.07 -22.51 49.60
N ASN A 846 8.94 -23.15 50.75
CA ASN A 846 9.94 -23.17 51.77
C ASN A 846 11.15 -24.02 51.39
N ILE A 847 10.95 -25.18 50.74
CA ILE A 847 12.03 -26.04 50.26
C ILE A 847 12.91 -25.29 49.21
N SER A 848 12.26 -24.55 48.29
CA SER A 848 13.08 -23.80 47.31
C SER A 848 13.91 -22.71 47.95
N HIS A 849 13.38 -22.04 48.99
CA HIS A 849 14.16 -21.07 49.78
C HIS A 849 15.21 -21.76 50.63
N GLU A 850 14.90 -22.90 51.26
CA GLU A 850 15.84 -23.68 52.06
C GLU A 850 16.93 -24.29 51.21
N PHE A 851 16.63 -24.85 50.05
CA PHE A 851 17.68 -25.33 49.13
C PHE A 851 18.62 -24.26 48.70
N ARG A 852 18.10 -23.06 48.37
CA ARG A 852 18.97 -21.91 48.03
C ARG A 852 19.87 -21.51 49.19
N THR A 853 19.32 -21.47 50.41
CA THR A 853 20.06 -21.08 51.61
C THR A 853 21.10 -22.16 51.95
N LEU A 854 20.72 -23.45 51.94
CA LEU A 854 21.62 -24.56 52.20
C LEU A 854 22.77 -24.64 51.16
N LEU A 855 22.43 -24.50 49.86
CA LEU A 855 23.44 -24.51 48.81
C LEU A 855 24.39 -23.31 48.94
N THR A 856 23.88 -22.14 49.29
CA THR A 856 24.70 -20.97 49.52
C THR A 856 25.60 -21.14 50.75
N LEU A 857 25.07 -21.76 51.83
CA LEU A 857 25.83 -22.11 53.03
C LEU A 857 26.88 -23.21 52.78
N ILE A 858 26.74 -24.03 51.79
CA ILE A 858 27.72 -25.02 51.33
C ILE A 858 28.79 -24.38 50.44
N ILE A 859 28.35 -23.60 49.43
CA ILE A 859 29.28 -22.98 48.47
C ILE A 859 30.19 -21.94 49.11
N THR A 860 29.66 -21.15 50.07
CA THR A 860 30.47 -20.09 50.71
C THR A 860 31.61 -20.62 51.57
N PRO A 861 31.45 -21.59 52.51
CA PRO A 861 32.56 -22.21 53.25
C PRO A 861 33.53 -22.97 52.34
N ILE A 862 33.05 -23.72 51.37
CA ILE A 862 33.89 -24.45 50.40
C ILE A 862 34.79 -23.46 49.66
N GLY A 863 34.24 -22.33 49.20
CA GLY A 863 35.02 -21.26 48.56
C GLY A 863 36.08 -20.63 49.49
N SER A 864 35.85 -20.58 50.80
CA SER A 864 36.79 -20.07 51.75
C SER A 864 37.88 -21.13 52.17
N ILE A 865 37.52 -22.41 52.16
CA ILE A 865 38.46 -23.52 52.37
C ILE A 865 39.35 -23.69 51.16
N LEU A 866 38.80 -23.59 49.93
CA LEU A 866 39.51 -23.64 48.64
C LEU A 866 40.63 -22.62 48.51
N LYS A 867 40.47 -21.44 49.16
CA LYS A 867 41.50 -20.38 49.21
C LYS A 867 42.61 -20.66 50.18
N ARG A 868 42.44 -21.59 51.11
CA ARG A 868 43.37 -21.90 52.19
C ARG A 868 44.03 -23.28 52.06
N THR A 869 43.56 -24.11 51.13
CA THR A 869 44.06 -25.49 50.99
C THR A 869 45.21 -25.49 49.97
N GLU A 870 46.41 -25.94 50.38
CA GLU A 870 47.58 -26.07 49.53
C GLU A 870 47.77 -27.49 48.95
N ASP A 871 47.05 -28.49 49.49
CA ASP A 871 47.07 -29.85 49.00
C ASP A 871 46.29 -30.01 47.70
N GLY A 872 46.95 -30.50 46.65
CA GLY A 872 46.43 -30.56 45.29
C GLY A 872 45.24 -31.52 45.11
N GLU A 873 45.21 -32.63 45.85
CA GLU A 873 44.14 -33.67 45.74
C GLU A 873 42.86 -33.20 46.46
N THR A 874 43.01 -32.64 47.61
CA THR A 874 41.93 -32.08 48.42
C THR A 874 41.35 -30.84 47.76
N ARG A 875 42.14 -30.02 47.05
CA ARG A 875 41.68 -28.86 46.29
C ARG A 875 40.89 -29.26 45.07
N ALA A 876 41.25 -30.38 44.37
CA ALA A 876 40.49 -30.88 43.24
C ALA A 876 39.10 -31.35 43.66
N GLN A 877 39.03 -32.14 44.76
CA GLN A 877 37.74 -32.62 45.28
C GLN A 877 36.83 -31.49 45.76
N LEU A 878 37.39 -30.46 46.44
CA LEU A 878 36.63 -29.29 46.88
C LEU A 878 36.14 -28.45 45.69
N ASN A 879 36.87 -28.32 44.59
CA ASN A 879 36.46 -27.68 43.37
C ASN A 879 35.28 -28.45 42.72
N ASP A 880 35.33 -29.78 42.70
CA ASP A 880 34.22 -30.56 42.14
C ASP A 880 32.97 -30.46 42.99
N VAL A 881 33.06 -30.43 44.33
CA VAL A 881 31.92 -30.20 45.20
C VAL A 881 31.35 -28.80 45.05
N SER A 882 32.21 -27.80 44.92
CA SER A 882 31.78 -26.38 44.69
C SER A 882 31.09 -26.24 43.34
N ARG A 883 31.60 -26.89 42.29
CA ARG A 883 31.00 -26.88 40.95
C ARG A 883 29.65 -27.58 40.97
N ASN A 884 29.54 -28.75 41.55
CA ASN A 884 28.28 -29.52 41.61
C ASN A 884 27.20 -28.78 42.44
N ALA A 885 27.58 -28.11 43.53
CA ALA A 885 26.67 -27.29 44.33
C ALA A 885 26.22 -26.04 43.56
N GLY A 886 27.14 -25.42 42.77
CA GLY A 886 26.83 -24.32 41.87
C GLY A 886 25.85 -24.70 40.73
N ASP A 887 26.08 -25.87 40.11
CA ASP A 887 25.20 -26.41 39.07
C ASP A 887 23.79 -26.71 39.61
N LEU A 888 23.70 -27.25 40.82
CA LEU A 888 22.42 -27.51 41.48
C LEU A 888 21.68 -26.20 41.83
N LEU A 889 22.39 -25.17 42.29
CA LEU A 889 21.83 -23.85 42.54
C LEU A 889 21.30 -23.20 41.24
N GLN A 890 22.03 -23.38 40.13
CA GLN A 890 21.62 -22.90 38.83
C GLN A 890 20.33 -23.63 38.33
N LEU A 891 20.22 -24.94 38.52
CA LEU A 891 19.02 -25.71 38.22
C LEU A 891 17.80 -25.25 39.03
N VAL A 892 17.97 -25.01 40.33
CA VAL A 892 16.89 -24.50 41.20
C VAL A 892 16.45 -23.09 40.76
N ASN A 893 17.38 -22.22 40.36
CA ASN A 893 17.04 -20.90 39.83
C ASN A 893 16.33 -20.99 38.44
N GLN A 894 16.76 -21.88 37.55
CA GLN A 894 16.07 -22.13 36.25
C GLN A 894 14.65 -22.63 36.45
N LEU A 895 14.40 -23.50 37.43
CA LEU A 895 13.07 -24.00 37.78
C LEU A 895 12.16 -22.87 38.31
N LEU A 896 12.71 -21.94 39.10
CA LEU A 896 11.98 -20.77 39.63
C LEU A 896 11.67 -19.74 38.53
N ASP A 897 12.63 -19.48 37.62
CA ASP A 897 12.42 -18.59 36.48
C ASP A 897 11.36 -19.16 35.53
N PHE A 898 11.35 -20.50 35.34
CA PHE A 898 10.33 -21.20 34.55
C PHE A 898 8.92 -21.01 35.13
N ARG A 899 8.77 -21.19 36.47
CA ARG A 899 7.48 -21.00 37.17
C ARG A 899 7.00 -19.56 37.12
N LYS A 900 7.90 -18.57 37.16
CA LYS A 900 7.56 -17.15 36.97
C LYS A 900 7.05 -16.87 35.55
N MET A 901 7.61 -17.54 34.54
CA MET A 901 7.17 -17.42 33.16
C MET A 901 5.77 -18.04 32.92
N GLU A 902 5.45 -19.17 33.62
CA GLU A 902 4.11 -19.78 33.51
C GLU A 902 2.99 -18.89 34.09
N MET A 903 3.31 -18.09 35.12
CA MET A 903 2.32 -17.32 35.89
C MET A 903 2.12 -15.89 35.37
N ASN A 904 3.13 -15.26 34.80
CA ASN A 904 3.09 -13.86 34.39
C ASN A 904 3.63 -13.71 32.97
N GLY A 905 2.81 -13.78 31.93
CA GLY A 905 3.23 -13.56 30.55
C GLY A 905 4.18 -12.34 30.46
N GLU A 906 5.46 -12.57 30.21
CA GLU A 906 6.47 -11.51 30.17
C GLU A 906 6.27 -10.63 28.92
N ARG A 907 6.16 -9.32 29.13
CA ARG A 907 6.15 -8.32 28.05
C ARG A 907 7.58 -8.04 27.59
N LEU A 908 7.74 -7.79 26.28
CA LEU A 908 9.00 -7.35 25.71
C LEU A 908 9.30 -5.91 26.14
N ASN A 909 10.50 -5.67 26.65
CA ASN A 909 11.02 -4.34 26.98
C ASN A 909 11.95 -3.85 25.85
N LEU A 910 11.34 -3.31 24.80
CA LEU A 910 12.08 -2.85 23.64
C LEU A 910 12.81 -1.52 23.91
N GLN A 911 14.11 -1.52 23.70
CA GLN A 911 15.00 -0.35 23.86
C GLN A 911 15.71 -0.07 22.53
N SER A 912 15.82 1.19 22.18
CA SER A 912 16.58 1.62 21.02
C SER A 912 18.09 1.46 21.30
N GLY A 913 18.83 0.94 20.33
CA GLY A 913 20.26 0.76 20.49
C GLY A 913 20.97 0.23 19.25
N SER A 914 22.27 0.33 19.28
CA SER A 914 23.16 -0.27 18.29
C SER A 914 23.22 -1.79 18.52
N LEU A 915 22.62 -2.55 17.58
CA LEU A 915 22.58 -4.01 17.70
C LEU A 915 23.99 -4.62 17.52
N ASN A 916 24.78 -4.08 16.63
CA ASN A 916 26.13 -4.56 16.37
C ASN A 916 27.05 -4.39 17.60
N GLU A 917 27.01 -3.23 18.26
CA GLU A 917 27.77 -3.01 19.50
C GLU A 917 27.29 -3.96 20.61
N PHE A 918 26.01 -4.17 20.73
CA PHE A 918 25.44 -5.07 21.72
C PHE A 918 25.88 -6.53 21.49
N VAL A 919 25.81 -7.02 20.25
CA VAL A 919 26.22 -8.39 19.89
C VAL A 919 27.75 -8.52 20.06
N GLN A 920 28.52 -7.54 19.61
CA GLN A 920 29.95 -7.50 19.77
C GLN A 920 30.35 -7.53 21.26
N TYR A 921 29.77 -6.64 22.06
CA TYR A 921 30.03 -6.58 23.49
C TYR A 921 29.69 -7.91 24.20
N THR A 922 28.58 -8.52 23.85
CA THR A 922 28.17 -9.80 24.42
C THR A 922 29.11 -10.91 24.00
N THR A 923 29.59 -10.91 22.74
CA THR A 923 30.59 -11.89 22.25
C THR A 923 31.91 -11.72 22.94
N MET A 924 32.38 -10.49 23.11
CA MET A 924 33.68 -10.18 23.76
C MET A 924 33.75 -10.62 25.23
N LYS A 925 32.64 -10.68 25.96
CA LYS A 925 32.58 -11.26 27.29
C LYS A 925 33.06 -12.70 27.38
N PHE A 926 32.93 -13.43 26.28
CA PHE A 926 33.33 -14.83 26.19
C PHE A 926 34.78 -15.04 25.71
N MET A 927 35.47 -13.95 25.30
CA MET A 927 36.85 -14.03 24.83
C MET A 927 37.79 -14.67 25.85
N PRO A 928 37.79 -14.28 27.14
CA PRO A 928 38.66 -14.89 28.14
C PRO A 928 38.41 -16.41 28.30
N LEU A 929 37.14 -16.82 28.18
CA LEU A 929 36.76 -18.22 28.28
C LEU A 929 37.19 -19.01 27.02
N ALA A 930 37.10 -18.37 25.82
CA ALA A 930 37.58 -18.96 24.58
C ALA A 930 39.12 -19.13 24.59
N GLU A 931 39.85 -18.10 25.04
CA GLU A 931 41.31 -18.16 25.21
C GLU A 931 41.74 -19.25 26.21
N GLN A 932 41.08 -19.32 27.37
CA GLN A 932 41.34 -20.39 28.36
C GLN A 932 41.14 -21.78 27.78
N LYS A 933 40.18 -21.94 26.87
CA LYS A 933 39.89 -23.23 26.20
C LYS A 933 40.66 -23.45 24.89
N ASN A 934 41.51 -22.47 24.51
CA ASN A 934 42.26 -22.49 23.25
C ASN A 934 41.35 -22.60 22.02
N ILE A 935 40.23 -21.83 22.00
CA ILE A 935 39.23 -21.76 20.90
C ILE A 935 39.34 -20.38 20.28
N CYS A 936 39.36 -20.28 18.96
CA CYS A 936 39.33 -19.03 18.25
C CYS A 936 37.87 -18.49 18.24
N LEU A 937 37.63 -17.31 18.81
CA LEU A 937 36.31 -16.68 18.84
C LEU A 937 36.35 -15.40 18.00
N ASP A 938 35.64 -15.40 16.87
CA ASP A 938 35.61 -14.28 15.94
C ASP A 938 34.22 -13.65 15.90
N PHE A 939 34.19 -12.33 15.73
CA PHE A 939 32.96 -11.61 15.47
C PHE A 939 33.04 -10.91 14.11
N TYR A 940 32.04 -11.14 13.26
CA TYR A 940 31.94 -10.55 11.94
C TYR A 940 30.69 -9.69 11.84
N ASP A 941 30.87 -8.39 11.68
CA ASP A 941 29.78 -7.46 11.42
C ASP A 941 29.72 -7.15 9.91
N LYS A 942 28.65 -7.61 9.24
CA LYS A 942 28.36 -7.34 7.83
C LYS A 942 27.27 -6.27 7.67
N THR A 943 26.95 -5.51 8.69
CA THR A 943 25.78 -4.60 8.68
C THR A 943 26.13 -3.15 8.46
N GLU A 944 27.42 -2.75 8.54
CA GLU A 944 27.89 -1.35 8.51
C GLU A 944 27.18 -0.44 9.54
N GLY A 945 26.82 -1.03 10.68
CA GLY A 945 26.06 -0.38 11.75
C GLY A 945 24.56 -0.61 11.62
N LEU A 946 23.96 -1.17 12.66
CA LEU A 946 22.53 -1.46 12.71
C LEU A 946 21.92 -0.94 14.00
N PHE A 947 21.14 0.14 13.90
CA PHE A 947 20.41 0.73 15.00
C PHE A 947 18.94 0.31 14.94
N MET A 948 18.44 -0.32 16.01
CA MET A 948 17.06 -0.82 16.05
C MET A 948 16.52 -0.92 17.48
N TYR A 949 15.22 -1.20 17.59
CA TYR A 949 14.59 -1.51 18.86
C TYR A 949 14.67 -3.02 19.13
N PHE A 950 15.22 -3.40 20.28
CA PHE A 950 15.26 -4.77 20.74
C PHE A 950 15.27 -4.85 22.27
N ASP A 951 14.93 -5.99 22.80
CA ASP A 951 15.04 -6.26 24.24
C ASP A 951 16.44 -6.76 24.56
N LYS A 952 17.24 -5.90 25.19
CA LYS A 952 18.65 -6.19 25.52
C LYS A 952 18.80 -7.38 26.44
N ASP A 953 17.93 -7.52 27.43
CA ASP A 953 18.03 -8.60 28.41
C ASP A 953 17.69 -9.94 27.78
N LYS A 954 16.62 -10.01 26.99
CA LYS A 954 16.20 -11.26 26.33
C LYS A 954 17.16 -11.65 25.22
N LEU A 955 17.55 -10.70 24.38
CA LEU A 955 18.54 -10.96 23.35
C LEU A 955 19.90 -11.33 23.95
N GLY A 956 20.29 -10.68 25.05
CA GLY A 956 21.51 -11.03 25.77
C GLY A 956 21.47 -12.43 26.34
N LYS A 957 20.35 -12.88 26.92
CA LYS A 957 20.16 -14.25 27.39
C LYS A 957 20.26 -15.26 26.24
N ILE A 958 19.65 -14.96 25.09
CA ILE A 958 19.73 -15.83 23.90
C ILE A 958 21.16 -15.98 23.41
N LEU A 959 21.87 -14.87 23.23
CA LEU A 959 23.26 -14.88 22.77
C LEU A 959 24.20 -15.58 23.76
N THR A 960 24.02 -15.33 25.07
CA THR A 960 24.80 -15.97 26.12
C THR A 960 24.63 -17.48 26.10
N ASN A 961 23.42 -17.98 25.93
CA ASN A 961 23.15 -19.41 25.84
C ASN A 961 23.78 -20.03 24.58
N LEU A 962 23.65 -19.37 23.42
CA LEU A 962 24.24 -19.85 22.17
C LEU A 962 25.78 -19.88 22.26
N LEU A 963 26.41 -18.82 22.75
CA LEU A 963 27.85 -18.72 22.88
C LEU A 963 28.42 -19.70 23.91
N SER A 964 27.73 -19.85 25.07
CA SER A 964 28.12 -20.80 26.10
C SER A 964 28.11 -22.23 25.57
N ASN A 965 27.07 -22.59 24.80
CA ASN A 965 26.97 -23.92 24.17
C ASN A 965 28.06 -24.10 23.10
N ALA A 966 28.25 -23.14 22.20
CA ALA A 966 29.29 -23.18 21.19
C ALA A 966 30.67 -23.42 21.80
N LEU A 967 31.07 -22.67 22.83
CA LEU A 967 32.35 -22.82 23.51
C LEU A 967 32.45 -24.10 24.39
N LYS A 968 31.34 -24.63 24.84
CA LYS A 968 31.28 -25.89 25.61
C LYS A 968 31.55 -27.11 24.73
N PHE A 969 30.98 -27.12 23.51
CA PHE A 969 31.03 -28.27 22.62
C PHE A 969 32.12 -28.19 21.57
N THR A 970 32.82 -27.06 21.44
CA THR A 970 33.99 -26.92 20.57
C THR A 970 35.26 -27.39 21.31
N LYS A 971 36.05 -28.21 20.64
CA LYS A 971 37.34 -28.72 21.13
C LYS A 971 38.44 -27.65 21.05
N ALA A 972 39.44 -27.77 21.84
CA ALA A 972 40.65 -26.91 21.79
C ALA A 972 41.24 -26.93 20.37
N GLY A 973 41.59 -25.75 19.85
CA GLY A 973 42.03 -25.57 18.46
C GLY A 973 40.87 -25.33 17.47
N GLY A 974 39.60 -25.45 17.91
CA GLY A 974 38.43 -25.16 17.08
C GLY A 974 38.11 -23.68 17.01
N LYS A 975 37.07 -23.36 16.24
CA LYS A 975 36.63 -21.99 15.96
C LYS A 975 35.15 -21.81 16.30
N VAL A 976 34.85 -20.70 16.90
CA VAL A 976 33.47 -20.19 17.07
C VAL A 976 33.38 -18.84 16.38
N SER A 977 32.38 -18.65 15.55
CA SER A 977 32.17 -17.37 14.89
C SER A 977 30.76 -16.83 15.14
N VAL A 978 30.67 -15.54 15.36
CA VAL A 978 29.40 -14.82 15.44
C VAL A 978 29.33 -13.88 14.25
N CYS A 979 28.32 -14.01 13.43
CA CYS A 979 28.10 -13.15 12.28
C CYS A 979 26.77 -12.39 12.43
N LEU A 980 26.83 -11.09 12.26
CA LEU A 980 25.65 -10.23 12.19
C LEU A 980 25.50 -9.70 10.77
N GLU A 981 24.37 -9.95 10.15
CA GLU A 981 24.08 -9.52 8.78
C GLU A 981 22.63 -9.01 8.61
N LYS A 982 22.43 -8.19 7.61
CA LYS A 982 21.09 -7.77 7.20
C LYS A 982 20.56 -8.77 6.19
N CYS A 983 19.37 -9.29 6.39
CA CYS A 983 18.69 -10.11 5.40
C CYS A 983 17.28 -9.60 5.11
N ILE A 984 16.80 -9.92 3.93
CA ILE A 984 15.42 -9.63 3.52
C ILE A 984 14.72 -10.96 3.37
N LEU A 985 13.69 -11.17 4.17
CA LEU A 985 12.83 -12.34 4.09
C LEU A 985 11.39 -11.84 3.95
N ASP A 986 10.64 -12.36 2.97
CA ASP A 986 9.24 -11.96 2.71
C ASP A 986 9.05 -10.43 2.61
N SER A 987 9.98 -9.74 1.92
CA SER A 987 10.00 -8.28 1.74
C SER A 987 10.18 -7.46 3.02
N ARG A 988 10.55 -8.09 4.14
CA ARG A 988 10.88 -7.43 5.39
C ARG A 988 12.37 -7.49 5.68
N LYS A 989 12.89 -6.43 6.26
CA LYS A 989 14.29 -6.36 6.69
C LYS A 989 14.43 -6.98 8.07
N TYR A 990 15.36 -7.91 8.19
CA TYR A 990 15.71 -8.56 9.44
C TYR A 990 17.20 -8.35 9.76
N ALA A 991 17.49 -8.33 11.03
CA ALA A 991 18.84 -8.55 11.52
C ALA A 991 19.01 -10.06 11.73
N HIS A 992 19.94 -10.67 11.05
CA HIS A 992 20.25 -12.07 11.16
C HIS A 992 21.52 -12.23 11.95
N ILE A 993 21.42 -12.90 13.10
CA ILE A 993 22.56 -13.20 13.96
C ILE A 993 22.83 -14.70 13.85
N VAL A 994 23.98 -15.05 13.38
CA VAL A 994 24.43 -16.43 13.21
C VAL A 994 25.56 -16.72 14.20
N VAL A 995 25.42 -17.74 15.01
CA VAL A 995 26.48 -18.28 15.86
C VAL A 995 26.84 -19.66 15.31
N GLU A 996 28.06 -19.81 14.87
CA GLU A 996 28.57 -21.04 14.24
C GLU A 996 29.78 -21.55 15.01
N ASP A 997 29.84 -22.84 15.25
CA ASP A 997 30.94 -23.51 15.93
C ASP A 997 31.45 -24.72 15.14
N THR A 998 32.70 -25.09 15.37
CA THR A 998 33.32 -26.27 14.78
C THR A 998 33.34 -27.46 15.75
N GLY A 999 32.32 -27.55 16.59
CA GLY A 999 32.20 -28.61 17.61
C GLY A 999 31.74 -29.95 17.07
N CYS A 1000 31.20 -30.80 17.96
CA CYS A 1000 30.74 -32.15 17.60
C CYS A 1000 29.47 -32.15 16.73
N GLY A 1001 28.79 -31.00 16.56
CA GLY A 1001 27.53 -30.91 15.86
C GLY A 1001 26.38 -31.58 16.63
N ILE A 1002 25.19 -31.53 16.02
CA ILE A 1002 23.95 -32.09 16.57
C ILE A 1002 23.43 -33.11 15.58
N SER A 1003 23.07 -34.32 16.05
CA SER A 1003 22.52 -35.36 15.18
C SER A 1003 21.24 -34.90 14.49
N LYS A 1004 20.92 -35.44 13.30
CA LYS A 1004 19.70 -35.08 12.58
C LYS A 1004 18.42 -35.36 13.39
N GLU A 1005 18.48 -36.38 14.24
CA GLU A 1005 17.36 -36.77 15.10
C GLU A 1005 17.17 -35.74 16.22
N ASP A 1006 18.26 -35.29 16.84
CA ASP A 1006 18.22 -34.29 17.92
C ASP A 1006 17.90 -32.88 17.45
N GLN A 1007 18.20 -32.53 16.18
CA GLN A 1007 17.93 -31.19 15.62
C GLN A 1007 16.44 -30.79 15.69
N ALA A 1008 15.53 -31.76 15.58
CA ALA A 1008 14.09 -31.50 15.68
C ALA A 1008 13.67 -31.10 17.12
N HIS A 1009 14.46 -31.51 18.13
CA HIS A 1009 14.11 -31.42 19.54
C HIS A 1009 14.97 -30.42 20.34
N VAL A 1010 16.04 -29.84 19.76
CA VAL A 1010 16.97 -28.95 20.48
C VAL A 1010 16.30 -27.70 21.07
N PHE A 1011 15.14 -27.32 20.61
CA PHE A 1011 14.35 -26.22 21.18
C PHE A 1011 13.22 -26.71 22.11
N GLU A 1012 13.09 -28.03 22.30
CA GLU A 1012 12.17 -28.56 23.27
C GLU A 1012 12.72 -28.36 24.69
N ARG A 1013 11.83 -28.19 25.64
CA ARG A 1013 12.17 -27.87 27.04
C ARG A 1013 12.80 -29.07 27.75
N PHE A 1014 13.91 -28.82 28.43
CA PHE A 1014 14.67 -29.85 29.20
C PHE A 1014 15.29 -30.97 28.34
N TYR A 1015 15.29 -30.85 27.02
CA TYR A 1015 15.97 -31.81 26.16
C TYR A 1015 17.50 -31.59 26.26
N ARG A 1016 18.23 -32.66 26.48
CA ARG A 1016 19.72 -32.73 26.52
C ARG A 1016 20.16 -33.90 25.69
N THR A 1017 21.05 -33.68 24.79
CA THR A 1017 21.71 -34.68 23.97
C THR A 1017 22.83 -35.37 24.79
#